data_868d628fcbbb297296b4830349fbddf2
#
_entry.id   868d628fcbbb297296b4830349fbddf2
#
_cell.length_a   1.000
_cell.length_b   1.000
_cell.length_c   1.000
_cell.angle_alpha   90.00
_cell.angle_beta   90.00
_cell.angle_gamma   90.00
#
_symmetry.space_group_name_H-M   'P 1'
#
loop_
_entity.id
_entity.type
_entity.pdbx_description
1 polymer ?
#
loop_
_entity_poly.entity_id
_entity_poly.type
_entity_poly.pdbx_seq_one_letter_code
_entity_poly.pdbx_strand_id
1 'polypeptide(L)'
;MFTIPHYWYNGHMHWLGRYRLLILALICAFWTGLIFLGHFFSTTPFLSVPWRGEQSFEDLLRREGRKTATRDDFVFLGIDQSTLQLPPMTPEEIANSRAFQLMTERQFPWSREVWSLLLDRLFGAGTRLVVFDLIFSPPNDGDPAFHAALDRYHDKVVLGANFDMQNAAKPQEVTPNNALIPPPQLLDDRVGFVNFWPDPIDEKIRAVSYRVTDRQLADLPPHPSEEIYESLSARALTKIGHGNDVPHDFRGHMIRFSALDAYEPRPLYEVFDPKFWHANYADGAFFKDKIVMVGPSAQVEHDVVDTPMSPMTSGPALHLQAIAAALGHEFLRPTPARAGLGLVCTAGLIAWSLVAFVRRPLVCVGALIVITGAYLGVGRLVYDKSGLLLLTVPILSALLLSGSFSLGFEYALERIEKLRTRRTLERYVSKNLVKEVLENPGSYYSTLRGVRVPVSILFSDLVGFTTLSEKADPEALVAQLNEYLTRMTSVVFGNGGTLDKFIGDAIMAVWGNVRSFGVAQDAKNCARAALAMRRELRQLNEKWRDEGRMGLGMGIGINQGEVIVGNIGSQERMDPTVIGDSVNLASRLEGLTRIYGVDILLGPTAAELVRDEFHLRSVARVQVKGKTKPVDAFTFIGARNEDVDSQLLKWLEVYEEGLEKFRGRDFTQAKILFSRFLEFYPDDLLAQMYLARSLDYERQPPDEAWDAVEVLTKK
;
A
#
# COMPACT_ATOMS: atom_id res chain seq x y z
N MET A 1 19.12 11.33 14.44
CA MET A 1 19.28 9.91 14.16
C MET A 1 19.45 9.20 15.48
N PHE A 2 18.40 8.62 16.05
CA PHE A 2 18.44 8.01 17.38
C PHE A 2 19.09 6.62 17.28
N THR A 3 20.28 6.47 17.83
CA THR A 3 20.92 5.17 18.05
C THR A 3 20.27 4.50 19.26
N ILE A 4 19.37 3.54 19.00
CA ILE A 4 18.80 2.68 20.05
C ILE A 4 19.88 1.71 20.52
N PRO A 5 20.14 1.55 21.84
CA PRO A 5 21.20 0.70 22.36
C PRO A 5 21.03 -0.77 21.96
N HIS A 6 22.09 -1.41 21.55
CA HIS A 6 22.16 -2.79 21.03
C HIS A 6 21.55 -3.88 21.94
N TYR A 7 21.51 -3.66 23.26
CA TYR A 7 20.97 -4.60 24.26
C TYR A 7 19.44 -4.69 24.28
N TRP A 8 18.73 -3.59 23.93
CA TRP A 8 17.28 -3.55 23.87
C TRP A 8 16.72 -4.33 22.67
N TYR A 9 17.49 -4.40 21.59
CA TYR A 9 17.04 -4.94 20.31
C TYR A 9 16.98 -6.48 20.27
N ASN A 10 17.82 -7.18 21.01
CA ASN A 10 17.93 -8.64 20.94
C ASN A 10 16.89 -9.40 21.79
N GLY A 11 16.47 -8.86 22.92
CA GLY A 11 15.48 -9.49 23.82
C GLY A 11 14.04 -9.43 23.28
N HIS A 12 13.66 -8.27 22.71
CA HIS A 12 12.28 -8.02 22.30
C HIS A 12 11.84 -8.76 21.02
N MET A 13 12.75 -9.13 20.14
CA MET A 13 12.41 -9.77 18.88
C MET A 13 12.14 -11.28 18.97
N HIS A 14 12.78 -11.99 19.91
CA HIS A 14 12.36 -13.37 20.24
C HIS A 14 10.96 -13.40 20.84
N TRP A 15 10.56 -12.32 21.52
CA TRP A 15 9.25 -12.12 22.09
C TRP A 15 8.17 -11.94 20.99
N LEU A 16 8.42 -11.12 19.95
CA LEU A 16 7.48 -10.88 18.85
C LEU A 16 7.12 -12.17 18.09
N GLY A 17 8.10 -13.02 17.78
CA GLY A 17 7.83 -14.30 17.13
C GLY A 17 7.08 -15.28 18.02
N ARG A 18 7.39 -15.30 19.35
CA ARG A 18 6.72 -16.15 20.33
C ARG A 18 5.26 -15.77 20.55
N TYR A 19 4.95 -14.47 20.49
CA TYR A 19 3.59 -13.94 20.70
C TYR A 19 2.90 -13.53 19.39
N ARG A 20 3.37 -14.00 18.24
CA ARG A 20 2.83 -13.70 16.90
C ARG A 20 1.30 -13.80 16.85
N LEU A 21 0.73 -14.92 17.27
CA LEU A 21 -0.72 -15.14 17.25
C LEU A 21 -1.49 -14.15 18.14
N LEU A 22 -0.92 -13.80 19.28
CA LEU A 22 -1.50 -12.81 20.20
C LEU A 22 -1.47 -11.40 19.59
N ILE A 23 -0.37 -11.02 18.96
CA ILE A 23 -0.22 -9.70 18.32
C ILE A 23 -1.20 -9.58 17.15
N LEU A 24 -1.33 -10.61 16.31
CA LEU A 24 -2.34 -10.65 15.25
C LEU A 24 -3.75 -10.54 15.80
N ALA A 25 -4.06 -11.23 16.91
CA ALA A 25 -5.35 -11.13 17.57
C ALA A 25 -5.62 -9.70 18.09
N LEU A 26 -4.61 -9.04 18.66
CA LEU A 26 -4.72 -7.67 19.15
C LEU A 26 -4.91 -6.66 17.99
N ILE A 27 -4.22 -6.83 16.87
CA ILE A 27 -4.41 -6.01 15.66
C ILE A 27 -5.85 -6.15 15.16
N CYS A 28 -6.33 -7.38 15.01
CA CYS A 28 -7.70 -7.62 14.55
C CYS A 28 -8.74 -7.12 15.54
N ALA A 29 -8.53 -7.36 16.84
CA ALA A 29 -9.42 -6.86 17.90
C ALA A 29 -9.46 -5.33 17.95
N PHE A 30 -8.33 -4.66 17.72
CA PHE A 30 -8.25 -3.20 17.67
C PHE A 30 -9.11 -2.64 16.53
N TRP A 31 -8.91 -3.08 15.29
CA TRP A 31 -9.67 -2.57 14.15
C TRP A 31 -11.14 -2.95 14.21
N THR A 32 -11.44 -4.19 14.57
CA THR A 32 -12.82 -4.65 14.76
C THR A 32 -13.51 -3.88 15.87
N GLY A 33 -12.83 -3.68 16.99
CA GLY A 33 -13.33 -2.90 18.14
C GLY A 33 -13.55 -1.43 17.80
N LEU A 34 -12.67 -0.82 16.99
CA LEU A 34 -12.82 0.56 16.53
C LEU A 34 -14.09 0.72 15.69
N ILE A 35 -14.33 -0.21 14.75
CA ILE A 35 -15.54 -0.18 13.92
C ILE A 35 -16.78 -0.49 14.72
N PHE A 36 -16.70 -1.45 15.65
CA PHE A 36 -17.80 -1.76 16.58
C PHE A 36 -18.20 -0.54 17.43
N LEU A 37 -17.21 0.16 18.00
CA LEU A 37 -17.43 1.39 18.77
C LEU A 37 -18.02 2.52 17.92
N GLY A 38 -17.68 2.60 16.65
CA GLY A 38 -18.23 3.59 15.73
C GLY A 38 -19.75 3.56 15.61
N HIS A 39 -20.37 2.42 15.89
CA HIS A 39 -21.85 2.32 15.97
C HIS A 39 -22.45 3.19 17.08
N PHE A 40 -21.76 3.30 18.22
CA PHE A 40 -22.24 4.04 19.39
C PHE A 40 -21.83 5.52 19.39
N PHE A 41 -20.80 5.86 18.62
CA PHE A 41 -20.22 7.21 18.55
C PHE A 41 -20.43 7.84 17.16
N SER A 42 -21.71 7.93 16.74
CA SER A 42 -22.11 8.44 15.42
C SER A 42 -21.69 9.91 15.15
N THR A 43 -21.51 10.69 16.22
CA THR A 43 -21.08 12.10 16.15
C THR A 43 -19.57 12.29 15.96
N THR A 44 -18.77 11.24 16.19
CA THR A 44 -17.31 11.31 16.05
C THR A 44 -16.92 11.06 14.58
N PRO A 45 -16.40 12.06 13.85
CA PRO A 45 -16.24 11.97 12.39
C PRO A 45 -15.44 10.74 11.94
N PHE A 46 -14.34 10.44 12.61
CA PHE A 46 -13.46 9.33 12.23
C PHE A 46 -14.08 7.94 12.47
N LEU A 47 -14.75 7.76 13.61
CA LEU A 47 -15.35 6.48 14.00
C LEU A 47 -16.61 6.15 13.19
N SER A 48 -17.34 7.18 12.77
CA SER A 48 -18.60 7.02 12.03
C SER A 48 -18.43 6.77 10.51
N VAL A 49 -17.21 6.96 9.96
CA VAL A 49 -16.98 6.81 8.52
C VAL A 49 -17.52 5.50 7.93
N PRO A 50 -17.26 4.30 8.47
CA PRO A 50 -17.80 3.07 7.90
C PRO A 50 -19.33 3.00 7.98
N TRP A 51 -19.94 3.56 9.02
CA TRP A 51 -21.37 3.57 9.23
C TRP A 51 -22.09 4.58 8.34
N ARG A 52 -21.51 5.75 8.09
CA ARG A 52 -22.01 6.71 7.07
C ARG A 52 -21.85 6.17 5.66
N GLY A 53 -20.75 5.47 5.38
CA GLY A 53 -20.54 4.80 4.10
C GLY A 53 -21.60 3.73 3.81
N GLU A 54 -22.21 3.13 4.85
CA GLU A 54 -23.29 2.16 4.70
C GLU A 54 -24.52 2.76 4.03
N GLN A 55 -24.95 3.95 4.44
CA GLN A 55 -26.11 4.64 3.81
C GLN A 55 -25.85 4.87 2.30
N SER A 56 -24.66 5.32 1.96
CA SER A 56 -24.29 5.52 0.55
C SER A 56 -24.27 4.21 -0.24
N PHE A 57 -23.82 3.12 0.38
CA PHE A 57 -23.82 1.80 -0.25
C PHE A 57 -25.25 1.25 -0.41
N GLU A 58 -26.12 1.43 0.61
CA GLU A 58 -27.52 1.07 0.50
C GLU A 58 -28.25 1.84 -0.60
N ASP A 59 -27.92 3.14 -0.79
CA ASP A 59 -28.48 3.96 -1.87
C ASP A 59 -27.99 3.45 -3.22
N LEU A 60 -26.74 3.00 -3.33
CA LEU A 60 -26.22 2.33 -4.53
C LEU A 60 -27.02 1.05 -4.84
N LEU A 61 -27.29 0.23 -3.81
CA LEU A 61 -28.12 -0.97 -3.98
C LEU A 61 -29.54 -0.61 -4.44
N ARG A 62 -30.14 0.48 -3.93
CA ARG A 62 -31.46 0.96 -4.39
C ARG A 62 -31.41 1.42 -5.83
N ARG A 63 -30.34 2.10 -6.26
CA ARG A 63 -30.18 2.57 -7.65
C ARG A 63 -29.90 1.45 -8.65
N GLU A 64 -29.06 0.50 -8.30
CA GLU A 64 -28.61 -0.55 -9.22
C GLU A 64 -29.39 -1.86 -9.04
N GLY A 65 -30.09 -2.03 -7.92
CA GLY A 65 -30.82 -3.22 -7.56
C GLY A 65 -32.16 -3.38 -8.23
N ARG A 66 -32.83 -4.50 -7.91
CA ARG A 66 -34.20 -4.75 -8.31
C ARG A 66 -35.08 -3.58 -7.88
N LYS A 67 -35.99 -3.18 -8.76
CA LYS A 67 -36.98 -2.12 -8.54
C LYS A 67 -38.35 -2.72 -8.23
N THR A 68 -39.22 -1.94 -7.61
CA THR A 68 -40.65 -2.21 -7.59
C THR A 68 -41.18 -2.12 -9.00
N ALA A 69 -41.98 -3.09 -9.43
CA ALA A 69 -42.55 -3.10 -10.75
C ALA A 69 -43.45 -1.87 -10.98
N THR A 70 -43.27 -1.23 -12.13
CA THR A 70 -44.16 -0.16 -12.55
C THR A 70 -45.57 -0.73 -12.76
N ARG A 71 -46.58 0.03 -12.33
CA ARG A 71 -47.98 -0.36 -12.45
C ARG A 71 -48.65 0.42 -13.56
N ASP A 72 -49.19 -0.30 -14.51
CA ASP A 72 -49.91 0.29 -15.66
C ASP A 72 -51.26 0.91 -15.25
N ASP A 73 -51.81 0.54 -14.09
CA ASP A 73 -53.04 1.10 -13.53
C ASP A 73 -52.85 2.44 -12.82
N PHE A 74 -51.60 2.97 -12.77
CA PHE A 74 -51.29 4.27 -12.15
C PHE A 74 -51.09 5.32 -13.25
N VAL A 75 -51.66 6.51 -13.01
CA VAL A 75 -51.50 7.68 -13.86
C VAL A 75 -51.20 8.90 -13.03
N PHE A 76 -50.16 9.63 -13.39
CA PHE A 76 -49.83 10.91 -12.78
C PHE A 76 -50.24 12.05 -13.73
N LEU A 77 -51.25 12.84 -13.33
CA LEU A 77 -51.63 14.08 -13.98
C LEU A 77 -50.91 15.24 -13.30
N GLY A 78 -49.87 15.75 -13.93
CA GLY A 78 -49.02 16.80 -13.40
C GLY A 78 -49.52 18.20 -13.70
N ILE A 79 -49.51 19.05 -12.67
CA ILE A 79 -49.57 20.50 -12.84
C ILE A 79 -48.19 20.97 -13.21
N ASP A 80 -47.94 21.04 -14.51
CA ASP A 80 -46.67 21.44 -15.09
C ASP A 80 -46.73 22.86 -15.69
N GLN A 81 -45.62 23.34 -16.23
CA GLN A 81 -45.54 24.64 -16.89
C GLN A 81 -46.58 24.79 -17.98
N SER A 82 -46.85 23.75 -18.79
CA SER A 82 -47.80 23.79 -19.86
C SER A 82 -49.27 23.86 -19.38
N THR A 83 -49.54 23.24 -18.23
CA THR A 83 -50.85 23.35 -17.56
C THR A 83 -51.07 24.72 -16.93
N LEU A 84 -50.02 25.35 -16.38
CA LEU A 84 -50.11 26.67 -15.75
C LEU A 84 -50.22 27.81 -16.78
N GLN A 85 -49.55 27.68 -17.90
CA GLN A 85 -49.51 28.72 -18.93
C GLN A 85 -50.42 28.47 -20.12
N LEU A 86 -51.06 27.31 -20.17
CA LEU A 86 -51.86 26.80 -21.28
C LEU A 86 -51.27 27.06 -22.69
N PRO A 87 -51.25 26.13 -23.57
CA PRO A 87 -50.79 26.36 -24.93
C PRO A 87 -51.71 27.40 -25.64
N PRO A 88 -51.21 28.06 -26.68
CA PRO A 88 -52.03 28.99 -27.47
C PRO A 88 -53.33 28.33 -27.91
N MET A 89 -54.47 28.87 -27.44
CA MET A 89 -55.84 28.37 -27.77
C MET A 89 -56.61 29.44 -28.47
N THR A 90 -57.51 29.02 -29.36
CA THR A 90 -58.43 29.95 -30.01
C THR A 90 -59.53 30.38 -29.03
N PRO A 91 -60.15 31.59 -29.22
CA PRO A 91 -61.27 31.98 -28.38
C PRO A 91 -62.43 30.99 -28.40
N GLU A 92 -62.65 30.27 -29.50
CA GLU A 92 -63.66 29.23 -29.61
C GLU A 92 -63.32 27.98 -28.76
N GLU A 93 -62.07 27.54 -28.72
CA GLU A 93 -61.64 26.43 -27.87
C GLU A 93 -61.84 26.76 -26.38
N ILE A 94 -61.49 27.98 -25.96
CA ILE A 94 -61.74 28.44 -24.60
C ILE A 94 -63.24 28.52 -24.30
N ALA A 95 -64.02 29.11 -25.21
CA ALA A 95 -65.48 29.28 -25.03
C ALA A 95 -66.24 27.94 -24.93
N ASN A 96 -65.74 26.91 -25.60
CA ASN A 96 -66.34 25.57 -25.60
C ASN A 96 -65.97 24.70 -24.39
N SER A 97 -64.98 25.13 -23.56
CA SER A 97 -64.55 24.39 -22.37
C SER A 97 -64.71 25.24 -21.10
N ARG A 98 -65.63 24.90 -20.25
CA ARG A 98 -65.82 25.57 -18.96
C ARG A 98 -64.52 25.50 -18.09
N ALA A 99 -63.77 24.40 -18.15
CA ALA A 99 -62.51 24.29 -17.47
C ALA A 99 -61.49 25.30 -17.94
N PHE A 100 -61.29 25.46 -19.29
CA PHE A 100 -60.36 26.43 -19.86
C PHE A 100 -60.80 27.88 -19.58
N GLN A 101 -62.11 28.17 -19.57
CA GLN A 101 -62.58 29.49 -19.14
C GLN A 101 -62.11 29.80 -17.75
N LEU A 102 -62.31 28.90 -16.77
CA LEU A 102 -61.87 29.08 -15.38
C LEU A 102 -60.38 29.16 -15.20
N MET A 103 -59.63 28.39 -15.98
CA MET A 103 -58.15 28.39 -15.94
C MET A 103 -57.55 29.65 -16.57
N THR A 104 -58.26 30.30 -17.48
CA THR A 104 -57.81 31.55 -18.14
C THR A 104 -58.30 32.80 -17.39
N GLU A 105 -59.43 32.74 -16.69
CA GLU A 105 -59.94 33.83 -15.89
C GLU A 105 -59.08 34.19 -14.71
N ARG A 106 -58.37 33.19 -14.16
CA ARG A 106 -57.50 33.37 -12.97
C ARG A 106 -56.26 32.51 -13.06
N GLN A 107 -55.12 33.04 -12.71
CA GLN A 107 -53.88 32.24 -12.55
C GLN A 107 -54.03 31.25 -11.38
N PHE A 108 -53.26 30.19 -11.42
CA PHE A 108 -53.25 29.19 -10.34
C PHE A 108 -53.00 29.84 -8.97
N PRO A 109 -53.74 29.49 -7.93
CA PRO A 109 -54.78 28.44 -7.89
C PRO A 109 -56.09 28.87 -8.55
N TRP A 110 -56.59 28.05 -9.49
CA TRP A 110 -57.83 28.29 -10.24
C TRP A 110 -59.07 28.22 -9.33
N SER A 111 -60.25 28.57 -9.88
CA SER A 111 -61.52 28.23 -9.26
C SER A 111 -61.61 26.73 -8.99
N ARG A 112 -62.04 26.32 -7.80
CA ARG A 112 -62.15 24.89 -7.47
C ARG A 112 -63.24 24.15 -8.27
N GLU A 113 -64.05 24.86 -9.00
CA GLU A 113 -64.95 24.26 -10.02
C GLU A 113 -64.16 23.44 -11.08
N VAL A 114 -62.91 23.81 -11.36
CA VAL A 114 -62.02 23.04 -12.27
C VAL A 114 -61.85 21.62 -11.77
N TRP A 115 -61.65 21.43 -10.48
CA TRP A 115 -61.47 20.11 -9.87
C TRP A 115 -62.76 19.28 -9.86
N SER A 116 -63.94 19.92 -9.70
CA SER A 116 -65.24 19.28 -9.90
C SER A 116 -65.38 18.73 -11.33
N LEU A 117 -65.04 19.56 -12.34
CA LEU A 117 -65.09 19.17 -13.76
C LEU A 117 -64.08 18.04 -14.05
N LEU A 118 -62.93 18.05 -13.44
CA LEU A 118 -61.93 16.99 -13.56
C LEU A 118 -62.48 15.67 -13.02
N LEU A 119 -63.07 15.69 -11.79
CA LEU A 119 -63.64 14.50 -11.19
C LEU A 119 -64.79 13.93 -12.07
N ASP A 120 -65.73 14.76 -12.50
CA ASP A 120 -66.84 14.36 -13.37
C ASP A 120 -66.32 13.71 -14.67
N ARG A 121 -65.27 14.27 -15.28
CA ARG A 121 -64.71 13.75 -16.53
C ARG A 121 -63.97 12.42 -16.33
N LEU A 122 -63.13 12.32 -15.27
CA LEU A 122 -62.36 11.12 -14.97
C LEU A 122 -63.28 9.96 -14.53
N PHE A 123 -64.23 10.22 -13.63
CA PHE A 123 -65.15 9.17 -13.19
C PHE A 123 -66.18 8.79 -14.26
N GLY A 124 -66.56 9.74 -15.15
CA GLY A 124 -67.33 9.45 -16.36
C GLY A 124 -66.56 8.51 -17.32
N ALA A 125 -65.26 8.55 -17.34
CA ALA A 125 -64.38 7.66 -18.07
C ALA A 125 -64.10 6.31 -17.33
N GLY A 126 -64.62 6.10 -16.13
CA GLY A 126 -64.50 4.86 -15.39
C GLY A 126 -63.22 4.78 -14.50
N THR A 127 -62.61 5.91 -14.14
CA THR A 127 -61.52 5.96 -13.18
C THR A 127 -61.88 5.31 -11.88
N ARG A 128 -60.96 4.52 -11.27
CA ARG A 128 -61.21 3.81 -10.02
C ARG A 128 -61.04 4.72 -8.80
N LEU A 129 -60.00 5.57 -8.76
CA LEU A 129 -59.68 6.45 -7.66
C LEU A 129 -58.93 7.71 -8.21
N VAL A 130 -59.26 8.86 -7.65
CA VAL A 130 -58.50 10.10 -7.87
C VAL A 130 -57.92 10.56 -6.54
N VAL A 131 -56.61 10.83 -6.52
CA VAL A 131 -55.86 11.25 -5.34
C VAL A 131 -55.24 12.61 -5.61
N PHE A 132 -55.55 13.60 -4.80
CA PHE A 132 -54.97 14.93 -4.93
C PHE A 132 -53.84 15.11 -3.93
N ASP A 133 -52.66 15.22 -4.42
CA ASP A 133 -51.49 15.69 -3.67
C ASP A 133 -51.49 17.23 -3.70
N LEU A 134 -52.56 17.81 -3.22
CA LEU A 134 -52.85 19.24 -3.15
C LEU A 134 -53.61 19.55 -1.84
N ILE A 135 -53.27 20.69 -1.24
CA ILE A 135 -53.91 21.15 -0.04
C ILE A 135 -54.87 22.27 -0.36
N PHE A 136 -56.15 22.01 -0.15
CA PHE A 136 -57.21 22.96 -0.48
C PHE A 136 -57.59 23.83 0.72
N SER A 137 -56.63 24.48 1.38
CA SER A 137 -56.83 25.16 2.65
C SER A 137 -57.53 26.53 2.54
N PRO A 138 -57.12 27.48 1.67
CA PRO A 138 -57.79 28.78 1.62
C PRO A 138 -59.21 28.66 1.03
N PRO A 139 -60.18 29.50 1.43
CA PRO A 139 -61.47 29.59 0.77
C PRO A 139 -61.33 29.97 -0.70
N ASN A 140 -62.24 29.43 -1.54
CA ASN A 140 -62.22 29.66 -2.99
C ASN A 140 -63.66 29.70 -3.55
N ASP A 141 -63.89 30.45 -4.60
CA ASP A 141 -65.20 30.65 -5.20
C ASP A 141 -65.80 29.37 -5.77
N GLY A 142 -65.04 28.38 -6.15
CA GLY A 142 -65.49 27.07 -6.60
C GLY A 142 -65.78 26.05 -5.52
N ASP A 143 -65.65 26.39 -4.20
CA ASP A 143 -65.87 25.47 -3.09
C ASP A 143 -67.21 24.74 -3.09
N PRO A 144 -68.34 25.37 -3.36
CA PRO A 144 -69.62 24.65 -3.38
C PRO A 144 -69.71 23.58 -4.46
N ALA A 145 -69.17 23.86 -5.65
CA ALA A 145 -69.15 22.88 -6.74
C ALA A 145 -68.24 21.70 -6.44
N PHE A 146 -67.04 21.98 -5.88
CA PHE A 146 -66.10 20.94 -5.49
C PHE A 146 -66.56 20.11 -4.35
N HIS A 147 -67.18 20.70 -3.30
CA HIS A 147 -67.81 19.98 -2.21
C HIS A 147 -68.87 19.00 -2.69
N ALA A 148 -69.77 19.43 -3.58
CA ALA A 148 -70.78 18.59 -4.15
C ALA A 148 -70.22 17.40 -4.96
N ALA A 149 -69.07 17.61 -5.64
CA ALA A 149 -68.34 16.56 -6.36
C ALA A 149 -67.66 15.60 -5.37
N LEU A 150 -67.03 16.10 -4.28
CA LEU A 150 -66.42 15.30 -3.23
C LEU A 150 -67.46 14.41 -2.50
N ASP A 151 -68.69 14.88 -2.28
CA ASP A 151 -69.75 14.07 -1.69
C ASP A 151 -70.30 13.02 -2.68
N ARG A 152 -70.43 13.39 -3.97
CA ARG A 152 -70.83 12.47 -5.02
C ARG A 152 -69.89 11.30 -5.21
N TYR A 153 -68.59 11.57 -5.10
CA TYR A 153 -67.52 10.60 -5.33
C TYR A 153 -66.81 10.23 -4.03
N HIS A 154 -67.42 10.32 -2.88
CA HIS A 154 -66.88 10.15 -1.55
C HIS A 154 -65.90 8.96 -1.44
N ASP A 155 -66.29 7.80 -1.91
CA ASP A 155 -65.51 6.57 -1.79
C ASP A 155 -64.35 6.46 -2.79
N LYS A 156 -64.19 7.45 -3.68
CA LYS A 156 -63.27 7.42 -4.82
C LYS A 156 -62.34 8.62 -4.91
N VAL A 157 -62.29 9.45 -3.87
CA VAL A 157 -61.44 10.63 -3.84
C VAL A 157 -60.67 10.69 -2.52
N VAL A 158 -59.38 11.10 -2.63
CA VAL A 158 -58.54 11.43 -1.47
C VAL A 158 -57.90 12.79 -1.68
N LEU A 159 -57.85 13.62 -0.63
CA LEU A 159 -57.28 14.96 -0.62
C LEU A 159 -56.03 15.01 0.28
N GLY A 160 -55.07 15.85 -0.02
CA GLY A 160 -53.88 16.11 0.77
C GLY A 160 -54.14 17.02 1.98
N ALA A 161 -53.48 16.73 3.08
CA ALA A 161 -53.28 17.61 4.23
C ALA A 161 -51.80 17.60 4.60
N ASN A 162 -51.31 18.65 5.27
CA ASN A 162 -49.92 18.76 5.64
C ASN A 162 -49.74 19.07 7.11
N PHE A 163 -48.66 18.58 7.71
CA PHE A 163 -48.17 19.02 9.02
C PHE A 163 -47.02 20.00 8.80
N ASP A 164 -47.24 21.27 9.08
CA ASP A 164 -46.15 22.27 9.03
C ASP A 164 -45.29 22.15 10.29
N MET A 165 -44.06 21.72 10.09
CA MET A 165 -43.07 21.46 11.15
C MET A 165 -42.21 22.69 11.48
N GLN A 166 -42.50 23.89 10.94
CA GLN A 166 -41.69 25.08 11.21
C GLN A 166 -41.65 25.44 12.69
N ASN A 167 -42.63 25.01 13.48
CA ASN A 167 -42.70 25.23 14.90
C ASN A 167 -42.57 23.88 15.65
N ALA A 168 -41.34 23.51 16.03
CA ALA A 168 -41.01 22.20 16.62
C ALA A 168 -41.81 21.86 17.90
N ALA A 169 -42.41 22.85 18.58
CA ALA A 169 -43.15 22.63 19.82
C ALA A 169 -44.61 22.13 19.59
N LYS A 170 -45.21 22.45 18.46
CA LYS A 170 -46.54 21.98 18.05
C LYS A 170 -46.69 22.11 16.54
N PRO A 171 -46.66 20.99 15.79
CA PRO A 171 -46.92 20.99 14.35
C PRO A 171 -48.25 21.67 14.04
N GLN A 172 -48.31 22.53 13.05
CA GLN A 172 -49.55 23.17 12.63
C GLN A 172 -50.15 22.29 11.51
N GLU A 173 -51.42 21.87 11.74
CA GLU A 173 -52.20 21.15 10.76
C GLU A 173 -52.65 22.13 9.66
N VAL A 174 -52.35 21.81 8.40
CA VAL A 174 -52.86 22.49 7.22
C VAL A 174 -53.80 21.53 6.50
N THR A 175 -55.08 21.72 6.64
CA THR A 175 -56.13 20.81 6.17
C THR A 175 -56.96 21.44 5.06
N PRO A 176 -57.72 20.66 4.31
CA PRO A 176 -58.75 21.21 3.39
C PRO A 176 -59.71 22.15 4.14
N ASN A 177 -60.23 23.16 3.43
CA ASN A 177 -61.16 24.12 3.99
C ASN A 177 -62.41 23.46 4.58
N ASN A 178 -62.94 23.99 5.68
CA ASN A 178 -64.14 23.51 6.34
C ASN A 178 -65.36 23.46 5.42
N ALA A 179 -65.43 24.30 4.38
CA ALA A 179 -66.46 24.26 3.34
C ALA A 179 -66.37 23.05 2.41
N LEU A 180 -65.22 22.40 2.34
CA LEU A 180 -64.96 21.17 1.56
C LEU A 180 -65.13 19.92 2.38
N ILE A 181 -64.49 19.87 3.54
CA ILE A 181 -64.50 18.75 4.47
C ILE A 181 -64.78 19.30 5.90
N PRO A 182 -65.83 18.87 6.54
CA PRO A 182 -66.12 19.29 7.93
C PRO A 182 -65.02 18.81 8.90
N PRO A 183 -64.73 19.59 9.98
CA PRO A 183 -63.84 19.15 11.06
C PRO A 183 -64.38 17.92 11.81
N PRO A 184 -63.50 17.03 12.31
CA PRO A 184 -62.05 17.02 12.21
C PRO A 184 -61.57 16.41 10.87
N GLN A 185 -60.97 17.26 9.98
CA GLN A 185 -60.64 16.88 8.60
C GLN A 185 -59.65 15.72 8.48
N LEU A 186 -58.62 15.68 9.32
CA LEU A 186 -57.60 14.61 9.27
C LEU A 186 -58.14 13.23 9.64
N LEU A 187 -59.30 13.17 10.30
CA LEU A 187 -60.00 11.92 10.63
C LEU A 187 -61.00 11.50 9.54
N ASP A 188 -61.37 12.41 8.62
CA ASP A 188 -62.18 12.07 7.45
C ASP A 188 -61.42 11.08 6.55
N ASP A 189 -62.12 10.05 6.04
CA ASP A 189 -61.54 9.01 5.21
C ASP A 189 -61.10 9.49 3.81
N ARG A 190 -61.54 10.71 3.43
CA ARG A 190 -61.09 11.39 2.21
C ARG A 190 -59.81 12.19 2.38
N VAL A 191 -59.25 12.34 3.58
CA VAL A 191 -58.13 13.19 3.86
C VAL A 191 -56.92 12.34 4.35
N GLY A 192 -55.76 12.55 3.73
CA GLY A 192 -54.53 11.94 4.16
C GLY A 192 -53.38 12.93 4.17
N PHE A 193 -52.41 12.77 5.10
CA PHE A 193 -51.25 13.63 5.12
C PHE A 193 -50.27 13.32 3.96
N VAL A 194 -49.62 14.37 3.45
CA VAL A 194 -48.67 14.31 2.31
C VAL A 194 -47.21 14.30 2.75
N ASN A 195 -46.94 14.47 4.06
CA ASN A 195 -45.58 14.62 4.56
C ASN A 195 -44.71 13.38 4.36
N PHE A 196 -43.46 13.63 3.93
CA PHE A 196 -42.34 12.70 3.99
C PHE A 196 -41.32 13.25 4.96
N TRP A 197 -40.74 12.39 5.78
CA TRP A 197 -39.70 12.78 6.74
C TRP A 197 -38.33 12.39 6.22
N PRO A 198 -37.47 13.37 5.90
CA PRO A 198 -36.13 13.11 5.41
C PRO A 198 -35.22 12.56 6.53
N ASP A 199 -34.19 11.81 6.13
CA ASP A 199 -33.13 11.39 7.04
C ASP A 199 -32.40 12.62 7.60
N PRO A 200 -32.20 12.75 8.93
CA PRO A 200 -31.60 13.93 9.55
C PRO A 200 -30.12 14.13 9.20
N ILE A 201 -29.46 13.14 8.58
CA ILE A 201 -28.01 13.20 8.26
C ILE A 201 -27.78 13.79 6.87
N ASP A 202 -28.56 13.37 5.87
CA ASP A 202 -28.33 13.73 4.46
C ASP A 202 -29.60 14.19 3.71
N GLU A 203 -30.69 14.44 4.45
CA GLU A 203 -31.97 14.97 3.99
C GLU A 203 -32.69 14.11 2.95
N LYS A 204 -32.26 12.85 2.72
CA LYS A 204 -32.89 11.95 1.76
C LYS A 204 -34.06 11.20 2.34
N ILE A 205 -35.10 11.04 1.54
CA ILE A 205 -36.26 10.24 1.89
C ILE A 205 -36.03 8.79 1.44
N ARG A 206 -35.91 7.90 2.41
CA ARG A 206 -35.72 6.44 2.21
C ARG A 206 -36.87 5.61 2.74
N ALA A 207 -37.68 6.20 3.61
CA ALA A 207 -38.78 5.55 4.29
C ALA A 207 -40.04 6.37 4.16
N VAL A 208 -41.17 5.68 4.15
CA VAL A 208 -42.50 6.27 4.10
C VAL A 208 -43.27 5.87 5.35
N SER A 209 -43.91 6.83 6.02
CA SER A 209 -44.81 6.59 7.14
C SER A 209 -46.25 6.54 6.63
N TYR A 210 -46.96 5.45 6.89
CA TYR A 210 -48.36 5.29 6.48
C TYR A 210 -49.30 5.80 7.52
N ARG A 211 -48.89 5.80 8.79
CA ARG A 211 -49.67 6.24 9.94
C ARG A 211 -48.77 7.01 10.91
N VAL A 212 -49.30 8.06 11.51
CA VAL A 212 -48.66 8.85 12.57
C VAL A 212 -49.64 9.23 13.63
N THR A 213 -49.16 9.59 14.83
CA THR A 213 -49.93 10.14 15.94
C THR A 213 -49.39 11.53 16.33
N ASP A 214 -50.18 12.34 17.02
CA ASP A 214 -49.76 13.66 17.52
C ASP A 214 -48.48 13.60 18.34
N ARG A 215 -48.29 12.56 19.13
CA ARG A 215 -47.07 12.41 19.93
C ARG A 215 -45.87 12.18 19.08
N GLN A 216 -45.99 11.41 18.00
CA GLN A 216 -44.86 11.18 17.06
C GLN A 216 -44.49 12.46 16.32
N LEU A 217 -45.47 13.30 15.99
CA LEU A 217 -45.20 14.62 15.40
C LEU A 217 -44.48 15.55 16.40
N ALA A 218 -44.59 15.28 17.72
CA ALA A 218 -43.86 15.96 18.77
C ALA A 218 -42.59 15.18 19.25
N ASP A 219 -42.05 14.27 18.47
CA ASP A 219 -40.91 13.41 18.79
C ASP A 219 -41.08 12.53 20.03
N LEU A 220 -42.31 12.21 20.40
CA LEU A 220 -42.63 11.34 21.51
C LEU A 220 -43.07 9.96 21.03
N PRO A 221 -42.90 8.90 21.83
CA PRO A 221 -43.39 7.57 21.49
C PRO A 221 -44.92 7.54 21.36
N PRO A 222 -45.50 6.84 20.37
CA PRO A 222 -46.94 6.71 20.20
C PRO A 222 -47.61 6.04 21.40
N HIS A 223 -48.87 6.41 21.69
CA HIS A 223 -49.68 5.82 22.74
C HIS A 223 -50.99 5.22 22.15
N PRO A 224 -51.45 4.06 22.63
CA PRO A 224 -52.59 3.34 22.02
C PRO A 224 -53.94 4.08 22.02
N SER A 225 -54.11 5.12 22.84
CA SER A 225 -55.36 5.89 22.97
C SER A 225 -55.41 7.18 22.17
N GLU A 226 -54.43 7.40 21.29
CA GLU A 226 -54.33 8.63 20.48
C GLU A 226 -55.07 8.50 19.15
N GLU A 227 -55.40 9.67 18.61
CA GLU A 227 -55.88 9.75 17.25
C GLU A 227 -54.78 9.34 16.24
N ILE A 228 -55.19 8.56 15.27
CA ILE A 228 -54.27 8.02 14.23
C ILE A 228 -54.58 8.75 12.92
N TYR A 229 -53.56 9.44 12.40
CA TYR A 229 -53.64 10.06 11.11
C TYR A 229 -53.04 9.14 10.05
N GLU A 230 -53.70 8.99 8.93
CA GLU A 230 -53.24 8.17 7.80
C GLU A 230 -52.70 9.04 6.71
N SER A 231 -51.63 8.55 6.04
CA SER A 231 -51.01 9.22 4.87
C SER A 231 -51.95 9.20 3.66
N LEU A 232 -51.71 10.09 2.72
CA LEU A 232 -52.37 10.10 1.40
C LEU A 232 -52.31 8.72 0.74
N SER A 233 -51.15 8.07 0.79
CA SER A 233 -50.93 6.72 0.26
C SER A 233 -51.75 5.65 1.02
N ALA A 234 -51.84 5.73 2.32
CA ALA A 234 -52.64 4.81 3.15
C ALA A 234 -54.14 4.93 2.86
N ARG A 235 -54.67 6.15 2.78
CA ARG A 235 -56.04 6.43 2.40
C ARG A 235 -56.41 5.90 1.00
N ALA A 236 -55.50 6.15 0.03
CA ALA A 236 -55.64 5.63 -1.31
C ALA A 236 -55.73 4.09 -1.33
N LEU A 237 -54.86 3.40 -0.60
CA LEU A 237 -54.85 1.94 -0.46
C LEU A 237 -56.14 1.43 0.16
N THR A 238 -56.64 2.07 1.19
CA THR A 238 -57.88 1.72 1.86
C THR A 238 -59.08 1.85 0.91
N LYS A 239 -59.21 2.94 0.18
CA LYS A 239 -60.32 3.17 -0.76
C LYS A 239 -60.30 2.23 -1.97
N ILE A 240 -59.17 1.71 -2.41
CA ILE A 240 -59.14 0.68 -3.45
C ILE A 240 -59.34 -0.74 -2.93
N GLY A 241 -59.64 -0.92 -1.62
CA GLY A 241 -59.86 -2.22 -0.99
C GLY A 241 -58.62 -2.96 -0.49
N HIS A 242 -57.47 -2.27 -0.46
CA HIS A 242 -56.18 -2.80 -0.07
C HIS A 242 -55.70 -2.27 1.32
N GLY A 243 -56.65 -1.95 2.21
CA GLY A 243 -56.31 -1.47 3.55
C GLY A 243 -55.47 -2.46 4.38
N ASN A 244 -55.58 -3.76 4.10
CA ASN A 244 -54.77 -4.79 4.77
C ASN A 244 -53.27 -4.76 4.34
N ASP A 245 -52.96 -4.17 3.22
CA ASP A 245 -51.57 -4.05 2.71
C ASP A 245 -50.86 -2.82 3.31
N VAL A 246 -51.61 -1.95 4.00
CA VAL A 246 -51.08 -0.80 4.73
C VAL A 246 -50.41 -1.27 6.02
N PRO A 247 -49.15 -0.93 6.27
CA PRO A 247 -48.51 -1.22 7.54
C PRO A 247 -49.28 -0.64 8.73
N HIS A 248 -49.53 -1.46 9.74
CA HIS A 248 -50.33 -1.06 10.92
C HIS A 248 -49.51 -0.42 12.03
N ASP A 249 -48.20 -0.49 11.96
CA ASP A 249 -47.31 0.16 12.92
C ASP A 249 -47.07 1.64 12.56
N PHE A 250 -46.47 2.36 13.50
CA PHE A 250 -46.18 3.80 13.37
C PHE A 250 -44.74 4.09 12.99
N ARG A 251 -44.07 3.16 12.30
CA ARG A 251 -42.69 3.32 11.88
C ARG A 251 -42.61 3.78 10.44
N GLY A 252 -41.53 4.47 10.10
CA GLY A 252 -41.15 4.69 8.72
C GLY A 252 -40.73 3.36 8.09
N HIS A 253 -41.36 2.97 7.00
CA HIS A 253 -41.08 1.78 6.25
C HIS A 253 -40.16 2.13 5.06
N MET A 254 -38.95 1.55 5.03
CA MET A 254 -38.08 1.68 3.86
C MET A 254 -38.71 0.98 2.68
N ILE A 255 -38.91 1.70 1.60
CA ILE A 255 -39.51 1.14 0.37
C ILE A 255 -38.45 0.81 -0.65
N ARG A 256 -38.74 -0.18 -1.49
CA ARG A 256 -38.04 -0.39 -2.74
C ARG A 256 -38.64 0.53 -3.79
N PHE A 257 -37.86 1.46 -4.29
CA PHE A 257 -38.30 2.43 -5.28
C PHE A 257 -38.60 1.77 -6.63
N SER A 258 -39.54 2.35 -7.40
CA SER A 258 -39.73 2.05 -8.81
C SER A 258 -38.62 2.66 -9.69
N ALA A 259 -38.58 2.37 -10.97
CA ALA A 259 -37.69 3.03 -11.90
C ALA A 259 -37.92 4.56 -11.95
N LEU A 260 -36.91 5.33 -12.35
CA LEU A 260 -36.98 6.81 -12.37
C LEU A 260 -38.11 7.33 -13.25
N ASP A 261 -38.39 6.66 -14.36
CA ASP A 261 -39.38 6.99 -15.37
C ASP A 261 -40.72 6.28 -15.16
N ALA A 262 -40.88 5.60 -14.03
CA ALA A 262 -42.06 4.76 -13.80
C ALA A 262 -43.40 5.52 -13.82
N TYR A 263 -43.39 6.75 -13.32
CA TYR A 263 -44.58 7.58 -13.18
C TYR A 263 -44.31 9.00 -13.66
N GLU A 264 -44.06 9.13 -15.00
CA GLU A 264 -43.89 10.44 -15.63
C GLU A 264 -45.21 11.22 -15.64
N PRO A 265 -45.16 12.53 -15.28
CA PRO A 265 -46.36 13.36 -15.27
C PRO A 265 -46.90 13.60 -16.68
N ARG A 266 -48.21 13.43 -16.85
CA ARG A 266 -48.94 13.88 -18.02
C ARG A 266 -49.56 15.24 -17.75
N PRO A 267 -49.49 16.21 -18.68
CA PRO A 267 -50.06 17.52 -18.46
C PRO A 267 -51.54 17.49 -18.12
N LEU A 268 -51.95 18.09 -17.01
CA LEU A 268 -53.33 18.05 -16.55
C LEU A 268 -54.30 18.69 -17.55
N TYR A 269 -53.91 19.76 -18.24
CA TYR A 269 -54.75 20.47 -19.20
C TYR A 269 -55.22 19.56 -20.36
N GLU A 270 -54.44 18.55 -20.75
CA GLU A 270 -54.78 17.62 -21.83
C GLU A 270 -56.07 16.86 -21.56
N VAL A 271 -56.45 16.67 -20.27
CA VAL A 271 -57.69 16.01 -19.91
C VAL A 271 -58.92 16.85 -20.36
N PHE A 272 -58.79 18.17 -20.42
CA PHE A 272 -59.85 19.07 -20.83
C PHE A 272 -59.84 19.43 -22.30
N ASP A 273 -58.74 19.17 -23.00
CA ASP A 273 -58.59 19.42 -24.43
C ASP A 273 -59.19 18.27 -25.26
N PRO A 274 -60.20 18.53 -26.09
CA PRO A 274 -60.85 17.46 -26.90
C PRO A 274 -59.87 16.74 -27.83
N LYS A 275 -58.85 17.42 -28.34
CA LYS A 275 -57.86 16.83 -29.26
C LYS A 275 -56.99 15.79 -28.53
N PHE A 276 -56.44 16.17 -27.40
CA PHE A 276 -55.61 15.29 -26.58
C PHE A 276 -56.44 14.21 -25.90
N TRP A 277 -57.69 14.51 -25.48
CA TRP A 277 -58.61 13.53 -24.92
C TRP A 277 -58.87 12.39 -25.88
N HIS A 278 -59.08 12.73 -27.18
CA HIS A 278 -59.22 11.73 -28.20
C HIS A 278 -57.91 11.01 -28.53
N ALA A 279 -56.82 11.77 -28.77
CA ALA A 279 -55.57 11.23 -29.29
C ALA A 279 -54.78 10.46 -28.25
N ASN A 280 -54.62 11.03 -27.00
CA ASN A 280 -53.78 10.48 -25.96
C ASN A 280 -54.53 9.56 -24.98
N TYR A 281 -55.87 9.75 -24.86
CA TYR A 281 -56.69 9.08 -23.85
C TYR A 281 -57.86 8.28 -24.42
N ALA A 282 -57.93 8.11 -25.76
CA ALA A 282 -58.93 7.30 -26.46
C ALA A 282 -60.35 7.57 -25.94
N ASP A 283 -60.74 8.86 -25.95
CA ASP A 283 -62.02 9.37 -25.44
C ASP A 283 -62.32 8.95 -23.99
N GLY A 284 -61.29 8.85 -23.19
CA GLY A 284 -61.37 8.48 -21.77
C GLY A 284 -61.17 6.99 -21.46
N ALA A 285 -61.19 6.10 -22.48
CA ALA A 285 -60.98 4.67 -22.26
C ALA A 285 -59.64 4.36 -21.55
N PHE A 286 -58.62 5.21 -21.73
CA PHE A 286 -57.35 5.13 -21.06
C PHE A 286 -57.45 5.16 -19.51
N PHE A 287 -58.40 5.92 -18.97
CA PHE A 287 -58.58 6.11 -17.53
C PHE A 287 -59.41 5.01 -16.83
N LYS A 288 -59.98 4.09 -17.62
CA LYS A 288 -60.81 3.02 -17.06
C LYS A 288 -59.99 2.17 -16.07
N ASP A 289 -60.58 1.97 -14.88
CA ASP A 289 -60.00 1.21 -13.77
C ASP A 289 -58.66 1.74 -13.23
N LYS A 290 -58.25 2.95 -13.64
CA LYS A 290 -56.96 3.58 -13.22
C LYS A 290 -57.11 4.29 -11.89
N ILE A 291 -55.98 4.40 -11.22
CA ILE A 291 -55.72 5.27 -10.03
C ILE A 291 -55.01 6.50 -10.58
N VAL A 292 -55.59 7.65 -10.42
CA VAL A 292 -55.08 8.90 -10.97
C VAL A 292 -54.58 9.75 -9.79
N MET A 293 -53.30 10.05 -9.79
CA MET A 293 -52.65 11.01 -8.88
C MET A 293 -52.65 12.37 -9.57
N VAL A 294 -53.09 13.42 -8.86
CA VAL A 294 -53.10 14.81 -9.33
C VAL A 294 -52.22 15.64 -8.39
N GLY A 295 -51.27 16.35 -8.93
CA GLY A 295 -50.40 17.21 -8.11
C GLY A 295 -49.32 17.92 -8.92
N PRO A 296 -48.46 18.75 -8.26
CA PRO A 296 -47.41 19.48 -8.95
C PRO A 296 -46.37 18.55 -9.57
N SER A 297 -45.89 18.90 -10.76
CA SER A 297 -44.71 18.22 -11.33
C SER A 297 -43.42 18.92 -10.83
N ALA A 298 -42.33 18.15 -10.75
CA ALA A 298 -41.05 18.53 -10.15
C ALA A 298 -40.44 19.89 -10.60
N GLN A 299 -40.94 20.48 -11.66
CA GLN A 299 -40.35 21.71 -12.24
C GLN A 299 -40.99 23.03 -11.78
N VAL A 300 -42.18 23.00 -11.16
CA VAL A 300 -43.03 24.22 -11.09
C VAL A 300 -43.22 24.83 -9.72
N GLU A 301 -43.18 24.05 -8.63
CA GLU A 301 -43.53 24.56 -7.30
C GLU A 301 -42.56 24.21 -6.18
N HIS A 302 -41.34 23.88 -6.48
CA HIS A 302 -40.35 23.43 -5.48
C HIS A 302 -40.81 22.24 -4.58
N ASP A 303 -41.85 21.52 -4.98
CA ASP A 303 -42.33 20.31 -4.30
C ASP A 303 -41.51 19.10 -4.77
N VAL A 304 -40.19 19.22 -4.55
CA VAL A 304 -39.23 18.16 -4.88
C VAL A 304 -38.55 17.68 -3.61
N VAL A 305 -38.36 16.39 -3.55
CA VAL A 305 -37.71 15.71 -2.45
C VAL A 305 -36.48 14.95 -2.94
N ASP A 306 -35.42 14.93 -2.12
CA ASP A 306 -34.26 14.11 -2.42
C ASP A 306 -34.52 12.66 -1.99
N THR A 307 -34.31 11.76 -2.94
CA THR A 307 -34.44 10.31 -2.72
C THR A 307 -33.15 9.61 -3.18
N PRO A 308 -32.91 8.36 -2.76
CA PRO A 308 -31.79 7.57 -3.30
C PRO A 308 -31.77 7.45 -4.81
N MET A 309 -32.92 7.64 -5.47
CA MET A 309 -33.07 7.50 -6.92
C MET A 309 -32.76 8.78 -7.66
N SER A 310 -33.20 9.93 -7.14
CA SER A 310 -33.05 11.25 -7.75
C SER A 310 -33.16 12.35 -6.71
N PRO A 311 -32.38 13.41 -6.83
CA PRO A 311 -32.51 14.59 -5.96
C PRO A 311 -33.76 15.44 -6.28
N MET A 312 -34.47 15.13 -7.36
CA MET A 312 -35.63 15.88 -7.85
C MET A 312 -36.83 14.94 -8.09
N THR A 313 -37.23 14.19 -7.07
CA THR A 313 -38.44 13.37 -7.13
C THR A 313 -39.64 14.21 -6.71
N SER A 314 -40.72 14.26 -7.49
CA SER A 314 -41.94 14.98 -7.10
C SER A 314 -42.70 14.23 -6.01
N GLY A 315 -43.37 14.96 -5.11
CA GLY A 315 -44.22 14.39 -4.05
C GLY A 315 -45.26 13.41 -4.59
N PRO A 316 -46.06 13.76 -5.62
CA PRO A 316 -47.05 12.86 -6.21
C PRO A 316 -46.43 11.54 -6.73
N ALA A 317 -45.29 11.60 -7.40
CA ALA A 317 -44.61 10.40 -7.90
C ALA A 317 -44.13 9.52 -6.72
N LEU A 318 -43.65 10.13 -5.63
CA LEU A 318 -43.25 9.38 -4.43
C LEU A 318 -44.44 8.70 -3.75
N HIS A 319 -45.63 9.37 -3.70
CA HIS A 319 -46.87 8.76 -3.20
C HIS A 319 -47.28 7.55 -4.07
N LEU A 320 -47.18 7.63 -5.40
CA LEU A 320 -47.43 6.48 -6.28
C LEU A 320 -46.46 5.33 -6.04
N GLN A 321 -45.18 5.66 -5.81
CA GLN A 321 -44.19 4.64 -5.45
C GLN A 321 -44.47 3.99 -4.10
N ALA A 322 -44.94 4.77 -3.10
CA ALA A 322 -45.33 4.26 -1.81
C ALA A 322 -46.55 3.30 -1.92
N ILE A 323 -47.54 3.66 -2.73
CA ILE A 323 -48.71 2.80 -3.00
C ILE A 323 -48.29 1.52 -3.72
N ALA A 324 -47.40 1.63 -4.75
CA ALA A 324 -46.89 0.48 -5.47
C ALA A 324 -46.09 -0.46 -4.59
N ALA A 325 -45.24 0.09 -3.72
CA ALA A 325 -44.46 -0.69 -2.77
C ALA A 325 -45.32 -1.45 -1.77
N ALA A 326 -46.40 -0.84 -1.27
CA ALA A 326 -47.35 -1.50 -0.35
C ALA A 326 -48.07 -2.65 -1.05
N LEU A 327 -48.65 -2.40 -2.25
CA LEU A 327 -49.32 -3.42 -3.04
C LEU A 327 -48.45 -4.60 -3.45
N GLY A 328 -47.16 -4.34 -3.68
CA GLY A 328 -46.16 -5.34 -3.99
C GLY A 328 -45.50 -5.98 -2.79
N HIS A 329 -45.76 -5.54 -1.58
CA HIS A 329 -45.06 -5.90 -0.34
C HIS A 329 -43.53 -5.67 -0.45
N GLU A 330 -43.11 -4.64 -1.18
CA GLU A 330 -41.71 -4.32 -1.50
C GLU A 330 -41.09 -3.41 -0.43
N PHE A 331 -41.19 -3.86 0.82
CA PHE A 331 -40.56 -3.19 1.96
C PHE A 331 -39.16 -3.74 2.19
N LEU A 332 -38.20 -2.84 2.38
CA LEU A 332 -36.82 -3.17 2.70
C LEU A 332 -36.66 -3.29 4.23
N ARG A 333 -35.83 -4.25 4.65
CA ARG A 333 -35.57 -4.51 6.06
C ARG A 333 -34.08 -4.37 6.33
N PRO A 334 -33.62 -3.44 7.18
CA PRO A 334 -32.22 -3.34 7.54
C PRO A 334 -31.82 -4.53 8.44
N THR A 335 -30.56 -4.90 8.39
CA THR A 335 -29.99 -5.89 9.31
C THR A 335 -30.17 -5.42 10.75
N PRO A 336 -30.74 -6.26 11.66
CA PRO A 336 -30.87 -5.88 13.07
C PRO A 336 -29.49 -5.53 13.67
N ALA A 337 -29.42 -4.45 14.46
CA ALA A 337 -28.15 -3.92 14.98
C ALA A 337 -27.31 -4.99 15.71
N ARG A 338 -27.94 -5.85 16.53
CA ARG A 338 -27.25 -6.94 17.25
C ARG A 338 -26.62 -7.96 16.28
N ALA A 339 -27.32 -8.29 15.20
CA ALA A 339 -26.81 -9.21 14.18
C ALA A 339 -25.68 -8.55 13.38
N GLY A 340 -25.84 -7.27 13.01
CA GLY A 340 -24.80 -6.51 12.32
C GLY A 340 -23.50 -6.42 13.12
N LEU A 341 -23.60 -6.08 14.41
CA LEU A 341 -22.42 -6.04 15.30
C LEU A 341 -21.75 -7.42 15.45
N GLY A 342 -22.56 -8.49 15.53
CA GLY A 342 -22.04 -9.87 15.53
C GLY A 342 -21.27 -10.21 14.25
N LEU A 343 -21.77 -9.76 13.08
CA LEU A 343 -21.10 -9.96 11.79
C LEU A 343 -19.79 -9.18 11.70
N VAL A 344 -19.71 -7.95 12.24
CA VAL A 344 -18.46 -7.17 12.34
C VAL A 344 -17.41 -7.94 13.14
N CYS A 345 -17.78 -8.49 14.29
CA CYS A 345 -16.87 -9.33 15.09
C CYS A 345 -16.44 -10.60 14.34
N THR A 346 -17.36 -11.24 13.63
CA THR A 346 -17.05 -12.44 12.82
C THR A 346 -16.06 -12.12 11.69
N ALA A 347 -16.20 -10.95 11.04
CA ALA A 347 -15.28 -10.50 10.01
C ALA A 347 -13.85 -10.33 10.55
N GLY A 348 -13.68 -9.76 11.75
CA GLY A 348 -12.39 -9.66 12.42
C GLY A 348 -11.79 -11.03 12.76
N LEU A 349 -12.61 -11.97 13.22
CA LEU A 349 -12.18 -13.36 13.49
C LEU A 349 -11.77 -14.09 12.21
N ILE A 350 -12.47 -13.90 11.10
CA ILE A 350 -12.10 -14.45 9.78
C ILE A 350 -10.75 -13.89 9.33
N ALA A 351 -10.55 -12.57 9.44
CA ALA A 351 -9.30 -11.92 9.09
C ALA A 351 -8.13 -12.45 9.94
N TRP A 352 -8.33 -12.56 11.25
CA TRP A 352 -7.34 -13.14 12.16
C TRP A 352 -7.01 -14.58 11.80
N SER A 353 -8.04 -15.44 11.63
CA SER A 353 -7.85 -16.86 11.30
C SER A 353 -7.11 -17.04 9.98
N LEU A 354 -7.48 -16.25 8.97
CA LEU A 354 -6.85 -16.29 7.66
C LEU A 354 -5.34 -16.00 7.76
N VAL A 355 -4.95 -14.89 8.39
CA VAL A 355 -3.53 -14.50 8.49
C VAL A 355 -2.77 -15.37 9.48
N ALA A 356 -3.41 -15.83 10.56
CA ALA A 356 -2.78 -16.69 11.56
C ALA A 356 -2.38 -18.06 11.02
N PHE A 357 -3.23 -18.68 10.18
CA PHE A 357 -3.07 -20.06 9.72
C PHE A 357 -2.56 -20.19 8.27
N VAL A 358 -2.81 -19.20 7.40
CA VAL A 358 -2.32 -19.19 6.02
C VAL A 358 -0.99 -18.45 5.93
N ARG A 359 0.10 -19.21 5.82
CA ARG A 359 1.47 -18.65 5.80
C ARG A 359 1.90 -18.02 4.47
N ARG A 360 1.04 -18.01 3.45
CA ARG A 360 1.35 -17.47 2.12
C ARG A 360 0.64 -16.11 1.93
N PRO A 361 1.35 -14.97 1.97
CA PRO A 361 0.73 -13.64 1.91
C PRO A 361 -0.16 -13.43 0.68
N LEU A 362 0.27 -13.86 -0.50
CA LEU A 362 -0.51 -13.74 -1.73
C LEU A 362 -1.83 -14.53 -1.67
N VAL A 363 -1.83 -15.70 -1.02
CA VAL A 363 -3.05 -16.50 -0.82
C VAL A 363 -4.01 -15.79 0.13
N CYS A 364 -3.50 -15.16 1.19
CA CYS A 364 -4.30 -14.35 2.11
C CYS A 364 -4.95 -13.16 1.38
N VAL A 365 -4.19 -12.41 0.58
CA VAL A 365 -4.73 -11.31 -0.21
C VAL A 365 -5.80 -11.81 -1.18
N GLY A 366 -5.54 -12.88 -1.91
CA GLY A 366 -6.51 -13.50 -2.80
C GLY A 366 -7.79 -13.93 -2.08
N ALA A 367 -7.64 -14.55 -0.90
CA ALA A 367 -8.78 -14.97 -0.07
C ALA A 367 -9.60 -13.77 0.43
N LEU A 368 -8.96 -12.67 0.89
CA LEU A 368 -9.66 -11.45 1.29
C LEU A 368 -10.46 -10.85 0.12
N ILE A 369 -9.91 -10.82 -1.08
CA ILE A 369 -10.61 -10.34 -2.29
C ILE A 369 -11.81 -11.24 -2.60
N VAL A 370 -11.64 -12.55 -2.58
CA VAL A 370 -12.71 -13.52 -2.86
C VAL A 370 -13.83 -13.41 -1.82
N ILE A 371 -13.49 -13.34 -0.52
CA ILE A 371 -14.47 -13.21 0.56
C ILE A 371 -15.23 -11.89 0.40
N THR A 372 -14.55 -10.78 0.11
CA THR A 372 -15.15 -9.48 -0.14
C THR A 372 -16.11 -9.53 -1.33
N GLY A 373 -15.69 -10.07 -2.46
CA GLY A 373 -16.52 -10.22 -3.65
C GLY A 373 -17.73 -11.13 -3.42
N ALA A 374 -17.53 -12.24 -2.73
CA ALA A 374 -18.61 -13.17 -2.36
C ALA A 374 -19.64 -12.51 -1.44
N TYR A 375 -19.17 -11.74 -0.44
CA TYR A 375 -20.07 -11.02 0.48
C TYR A 375 -20.90 -9.96 -0.25
N LEU A 376 -20.28 -9.17 -1.14
CA LEU A 376 -20.99 -8.19 -1.98
C LEU A 376 -22.01 -8.88 -2.90
N GLY A 377 -21.64 -9.99 -3.52
CA GLY A 377 -22.54 -10.78 -4.36
C GLY A 377 -23.74 -11.35 -3.58
N VAL A 378 -23.49 -11.88 -2.39
CA VAL A 378 -24.56 -12.36 -1.48
C VAL A 378 -25.44 -11.20 -1.06
N GLY A 379 -24.85 -10.05 -0.67
CA GLY A 379 -25.62 -8.85 -0.28
C GLY A 379 -26.57 -8.40 -1.41
N ARG A 380 -26.08 -8.39 -2.66
CA ARG A 380 -26.90 -8.07 -3.82
C ARG A 380 -28.05 -9.08 -4.04
N LEU A 381 -27.75 -10.37 -3.98
CA LEU A 381 -28.76 -11.42 -4.16
C LEU A 381 -29.83 -11.39 -3.05
N VAL A 382 -29.42 -11.14 -1.82
CA VAL A 382 -30.33 -11.03 -0.68
C VAL A 382 -31.22 -9.79 -0.80
N TYR A 383 -30.66 -8.65 -1.19
CA TYR A 383 -31.40 -7.45 -1.51
C TYR A 383 -32.47 -7.72 -2.58
N ASP A 384 -32.07 -8.31 -3.71
CA ASP A 384 -32.97 -8.52 -4.85
C ASP A 384 -34.08 -9.52 -4.53
N LYS A 385 -33.82 -10.60 -3.77
CA LYS A 385 -34.77 -11.68 -3.49
C LYS A 385 -35.64 -11.41 -2.27
N SER A 386 -35.11 -10.92 -1.18
CA SER A 386 -35.80 -10.84 0.11
C SER A 386 -36.03 -9.41 0.61
N GLY A 387 -35.44 -8.41 -0.03
CA GLY A 387 -35.50 -7.02 0.45
C GLY A 387 -34.72 -6.76 1.73
N LEU A 388 -33.84 -7.69 2.16
CA LEU A 388 -33.00 -7.49 3.33
C LEU A 388 -31.74 -6.69 2.94
N LEU A 389 -31.53 -5.57 3.61
CA LEU A 389 -30.31 -4.77 3.51
C LEU A 389 -29.26 -5.35 4.47
N LEU A 390 -28.29 -6.07 3.92
CA LEU A 390 -27.17 -6.58 4.71
C LEU A 390 -26.19 -5.47 5.03
N LEU A 391 -25.79 -5.38 6.30
CA LEU A 391 -24.74 -4.47 6.73
C LEU A 391 -23.45 -4.81 5.98
N THR A 392 -22.90 -3.89 5.22
CA THR A 392 -21.82 -4.19 4.25
C THR A 392 -20.54 -3.44 4.56
N VAL A 393 -20.57 -2.12 4.57
CA VAL A 393 -19.35 -1.30 4.68
C VAL A 393 -18.63 -1.50 6.02
N PRO A 394 -19.29 -1.51 7.20
CA PRO A 394 -18.62 -1.80 8.45
C PRO A 394 -17.99 -3.20 8.51
N ILE A 395 -18.67 -4.22 7.96
CA ILE A 395 -18.18 -5.60 7.94
C ILE A 395 -16.94 -5.73 7.05
N LEU A 396 -16.99 -5.17 5.83
CA LEU A 396 -15.86 -5.19 4.91
C LEU A 396 -14.70 -4.33 5.44
N SER A 397 -14.99 -3.22 6.09
CA SER A 397 -13.96 -2.40 6.75
C SER A 397 -13.25 -3.18 7.86
N ALA A 398 -13.99 -3.91 8.69
CA ALA A 398 -13.42 -4.77 9.74
C ALA A 398 -12.54 -5.87 9.13
N LEU A 399 -13.02 -6.54 8.09
CA LEU A 399 -12.28 -7.59 7.39
C LEU A 399 -11.00 -7.08 6.75
N LEU A 400 -11.10 -6.02 5.95
CA LEU A 400 -9.99 -5.50 5.14
C LEU A 400 -8.94 -4.78 5.98
N LEU A 401 -9.34 -3.95 6.96
CA LEU A 401 -8.38 -3.28 7.84
C LEU A 401 -7.66 -4.29 8.72
N SER A 402 -8.40 -5.20 9.38
CA SER A 402 -7.79 -6.25 10.19
C SER A 402 -6.84 -7.12 9.36
N GLY A 403 -7.26 -7.54 8.17
CA GLY A 403 -6.44 -8.35 7.27
C GLY A 403 -5.19 -7.64 6.77
N SER A 404 -5.34 -6.39 6.28
CA SER A 404 -4.24 -5.62 5.72
C SER A 404 -3.17 -5.27 6.76
N PHE A 405 -3.57 -4.83 7.95
CA PHE A 405 -2.62 -4.51 9.02
C PHE A 405 -1.94 -5.75 9.57
N SER A 406 -2.66 -6.88 9.66
CA SER A 406 -2.08 -8.16 10.05
C SER A 406 -1.06 -8.67 9.03
N LEU A 407 -1.35 -8.57 7.73
CA LEU A 407 -0.40 -8.90 6.66
C LEU A 407 0.81 -7.96 6.66
N GLY A 408 0.60 -6.66 6.90
CA GLY A 408 1.66 -5.68 7.05
C GLY A 408 2.62 -6.03 8.20
N PHE A 409 2.08 -6.46 9.34
CA PHE A 409 2.86 -6.94 10.47
C PHE A 409 3.68 -8.19 10.11
N GLU A 410 3.06 -9.19 9.48
CA GLU A 410 3.74 -10.41 9.02
C GLU A 410 4.90 -10.09 8.06
N TYR A 411 4.65 -9.23 7.08
CA TYR A 411 5.68 -8.80 6.14
C TYR A 411 6.84 -8.08 6.83
N ALA A 412 6.53 -7.19 7.78
CA ALA A 412 7.55 -6.48 8.55
C ALA A 412 8.38 -7.45 9.39
N LEU A 413 7.75 -8.42 10.05
CA LEU A 413 8.42 -9.45 10.86
C LEU A 413 9.35 -10.31 10.00
N GLU A 414 8.88 -10.81 8.85
CA GLU A 414 9.70 -11.60 7.92
C GLU A 414 10.91 -10.81 7.40
N ARG A 415 10.71 -9.54 7.05
CA ARG A 415 11.79 -8.66 6.58
C ARG A 415 12.86 -8.42 7.65
N ILE A 416 12.42 -8.20 8.88
CA ILE A 416 13.33 -8.02 10.03
C ILE A 416 14.14 -9.30 10.28
N GLU A 417 13.49 -10.46 10.22
CA GLU A 417 14.14 -11.75 10.42
C GLU A 417 15.19 -12.06 9.33
N LYS A 418 14.86 -11.79 8.06
CA LYS A 418 15.82 -11.89 6.94
C LYS A 418 17.03 -10.96 7.13
N LEU A 419 16.81 -9.71 7.54
CA LEU A 419 17.88 -8.76 7.80
C LEU A 419 18.77 -9.20 8.98
N ARG A 420 18.20 -9.79 10.00
CA ARG A 420 18.93 -10.34 11.15
C ARG A 420 19.80 -11.51 10.74
N THR A 421 19.25 -12.46 10.02
CA THR A 421 19.99 -13.63 9.50
C THR A 421 21.17 -13.17 8.65
N ARG A 422 20.93 -12.23 7.73
CA ARG A 422 21.99 -11.63 6.92
C ARG A 422 23.09 -10.97 7.78
N ARG A 423 22.75 -10.12 8.74
CA ARG A 423 23.72 -9.46 9.62
C ARG A 423 24.51 -10.45 10.48
N THR A 424 23.87 -11.53 10.91
CA THR A 424 24.55 -12.59 11.66
C THR A 424 25.57 -13.30 10.79
N LEU A 425 25.20 -13.67 9.57
CA LEU A 425 26.11 -14.30 8.60
C LEU A 425 27.26 -13.38 8.22
N GLU A 426 27.03 -12.07 8.04
CA GLU A 426 28.06 -11.06 7.71
C GLU A 426 29.14 -10.90 8.80
N ARG A 427 28.93 -11.43 10.03
CA ARG A 427 29.96 -11.47 11.10
C ARG A 427 30.93 -12.63 10.97
N TYR A 428 30.51 -13.72 10.34
CA TYR A 428 31.30 -14.95 10.22
C TYR A 428 31.83 -15.19 8.82
N VAL A 429 31.25 -14.53 7.82
CA VAL A 429 31.55 -14.71 6.39
C VAL A 429 31.68 -13.33 5.72
N SER A 430 32.54 -13.21 4.71
CA SER A 430 32.71 -11.93 3.99
C SER A 430 31.38 -11.41 3.39
N LYS A 431 31.18 -10.08 3.45
CA LYS A 431 29.95 -9.43 2.93
C LYS A 431 29.66 -9.78 1.46
N ASN A 432 30.72 -9.89 0.65
CA ASN A 432 30.58 -10.25 -0.77
C ASN A 432 30.07 -11.68 -0.94
N LEU A 433 30.53 -12.60 -0.10
CA LEU A 433 30.09 -13.99 -0.11
C LEU A 433 28.65 -14.14 0.40
N VAL A 434 28.29 -13.44 1.49
CA VAL A 434 26.90 -13.43 1.99
C VAL A 434 25.94 -12.89 0.94
N LYS A 435 26.34 -11.83 0.22
CA LYS A 435 25.54 -11.26 -0.86
C LYS A 435 25.34 -12.26 -1.99
N GLU A 436 26.40 -12.92 -2.45
CA GLU A 436 26.33 -13.90 -3.55
C GLU A 436 25.49 -15.13 -3.16
N VAL A 437 25.66 -15.65 -1.94
CA VAL A 437 24.85 -16.77 -1.42
C VAL A 437 23.37 -16.46 -1.35
N LEU A 438 23.00 -15.23 -0.95
CA LEU A 438 21.60 -14.84 -0.77
C LEU A 438 20.93 -14.37 -2.08
N GLU A 439 21.69 -13.72 -2.98
CA GLU A 439 21.15 -13.16 -4.23
C GLU A 439 21.23 -14.16 -5.41
N ASN A 440 22.28 -15.00 -5.44
CA ASN A 440 22.55 -15.96 -6.53
C ASN A 440 22.89 -17.38 -6.01
N PRO A 441 22.01 -18.03 -5.27
CA PRO A 441 22.32 -19.31 -4.64
C PRO A 441 22.74 -20.41 -5.66
N GLY A 442 22.19 -20.39 -6.88
CA GLY A 442 22.51 -21.34 -7.94
C GLY A 442 23.94 -21.20 -8.49
N SER A 443 24.40 -19.95 -8.67
CA SER A 443 25.77 -19.64 -9.14
C SER A 443 26.81 -20.02 -8.09
N TYR A 444 26.53 -19.67 -6.83
CA TYR A 444 27.42 -20.00 -5.71
C TYR A 444 27.63 -21.49 -5.52
N TYR A 445 26.56 -22.29 -5.54
CA TYR A 445 26.66 -23.76 -5.40
C TYR A 445 27.45 -24.42 -6.54
N SER A 446 27.46 -23.86 -7.74
CA SER A 446 28.29 -24.36 -8.85
C SER A 446 29.79 -24.09 -8.65
N THR A 447 30.13 -22.94 -8.07
CA THR A 447 31.51 -22.52 -7.77
C THR A 447 32.12 -23.36 -6.62
N LEU A 448 31.33 -23.90 -5.71
CA LEU A 448 31.80 -24.72 -4.59
C LEU A 448 32.28 -26.12 -4.99
N ARG A 449 32.08 -26.53 -6.24
CA ARG A 449 32.51 -27.87 -6.74
C ARG A 449 33.99 -27.97 -7.14
N GLY A 450 34.80 -26.93 -6.87
CA GLY A 450 36.22 -26.87 -7.22
C GLY A 450 36.45 -26.41 -8.67
N VAL A 451 36.40 -25.10 -8.90
CA VAL A 451 36.60 -24.48 -10.21
C VAL A 451 37.99 -23.85 -10.24
N ARG A 452 38.69 -24.01 -11.39
CA ARG A 452 39.96 -23.29 -11.66
C ARG A 452 39.64 -21.90 -12.15
N VAL A 453 40.21 -20.89 -11.48
CA VAL A 453 40.03 -19.49 -11.85
C VAL A 453 41.39 -18.74 -11.65
N PRO A 454 41.67 -17.76 -12.49
CA PRO A 454 42.78 -16.86 -12.27
C PRO A 454 42.39 -15.81 -11.22
N VAL A 455 43.23 -15.69 -10.17
CA VAL A 455 42.97 -14.76 -9.05
C VAL A 455 44.24 -14.02 -8.67
N SER A 456 44.07 -12.83 -8.07
CA SER A 456 45.14 -12.15 -7.34
C SER A 456 45.02 -12.47 -5.85
N ILE A 457 46.13 -12.83 -5.25
CA ILE A 457 46.21 -13.27 -3.86
C ILE A 457 47.14 -12.33 -3.10
N LEU A 458 46.68 -11.89 -1.93
CA LEU A 458 47.46 -11.09 -1.00
C LEU A 458 47.58 -11.83 0.33
N PHE A 459 48.79 -11.98 0.83
CA PHE A 459 49.10 -12.31 2.19
C PHE A 459 49.72 -11.11 2.88
N SER A 460 49.26 -10.79 4.09
CA SER A 460 49.93 -9.83 4.95
C SER A 460 50.14 -10.41 6.34
N ASP A 461 51.29 -10.12 6.94
CA ASP A 461 51.63 -10.58 8.28
C ASP A 461 52.31 -9.45 9.08
N LEU A 462 52.16 -9.43 10.43
CA LEU A 462 52.74 -8.42 11.27
C LEU A 462 54.22 -8.75 11.58
N VAL A 463 55.06 -7.75 11.50
CA VAL A 463 56.49 -7.91 11.80
C VAL A 463 56.70 -7.90 13.32
N GLY A 464 57.28 -8.96 13.86
CA GLY A 464 57.64 -9.04 15.29
C GLY A 464 56.47 -9.27 16.24
N PHE A 465 55.27 -9.63 15.72
CA PHE A 465 54.09 -9.83 16.56
C PHE A 465 54.25 -10.95 17.59
N THR A 466 54.91 -12.07 17.23
CA THR A 466 55.18 -13.17 18.18
C THR A 466 55.94 -12.71 19.40
N THR A 467 57.00 -11.88 19.23
CA THR A 467 57.79 -11.33 20.33
C THR A 467 57.00 -10.30 21.14
N LEU A 468 56.14 -9.54 20.49
CA LEU A 468 55.23 -8.58 21.14
C LEU A 468 54.19 -9.31 22.01
N SER A 469 53.61 -10.40 21.49
CA SER A 469 52.56 -11.18 22.15
C SER A 469 53.03 -11.85 23.44
N GLU A 470 54.35 -12.17 23.55
CA GLU A 470 54.94 -12.74 24.76
C GLU A 470 55.07 -11.73 25.88
N LYS A 471 55.11 -10.42 25.61
CA LYS A 471 55.44 -9.36 26.57
C LYS A 471 54.28 -8.41 26.87
N ALA A 472 53.28 -8.35 26.00
CA ALA A 472 52.18 -7.40 26.11
C ALA A 472 51.04 -7.90 27.02
N ASP A 473 50.27 -6.96 27.56
CA ASP A 473 49.00 -7.29 28.23
C ASP A 473 48.03 -7.91 27.25
N PRO A 474 47.44 -9.09 27.52
CA PRO A 474 46.59 -9.81 26.56
C PRO A 474 45.36 -9.03 26.10
N GLU A 475 44.69 -8.27 26.97
CA GLU A 475 43.50 -7.51 26.61
C GLU A 475 43.86 -6.34 25.71
N ALA A 476 44.93 -5.60 26.02
CA ALA A 476 45.40 -4.50 25.22
C ALA A 476 45.88 -4.97 23.82
N LEU A 477 46.60 -6.10 23.79
CA LEU A 477 47.07 -6.70 22.54
C LEU A 477 45.95 -7.14 21.64
N VAL A 478 44.94 -7.84 22.18
CA VAL A 478 43.75 -8.28 21.41
C VAL A 478 42.97 -7.07 20.91
N ALA A 479 42.83 -6.01 21.73
CA ALA A 479 42.16 -4.78 21.26
C ALA A 479 42.91 -4.11 20.11
N GLN A 480 44.24 -4.01 20.19
CA GLN A 480 45.09 -3.44 19.13
C GLN A 480 45.07 -4.29 17.86
N LEU A 481 45.14 -5.61 18.00
CA LEU A 481 45.02 -6.54 16.85
C LEU A 481 43.66 -6.42 16.17
N ASN A 482 42.57 -6.38 16.95
CA ASN A 482 41.22 -6.24 16.37
C ASN A 482 41.03 -4.90 15.65
N GLU A 483 41.64 -3.81 16.18
CA GLU A 483 41.65 -2.52 15.50
C GLU A 483 42.38 -2.60 14.15
N TYR A 484 43.57 -3.20 14.14
CA TYR A 484 44.35 -3.47 12.93
C TYR A 484 43.56 -4.29 11.93
N LEU A 485 43.07 -5.48 12.31
CA LEU A 485 42.33 -6.40 11.42
C LEU A 485 41.06 -5.74 10.85
N THR A 486 40.37 -4.93 11.65
CA THR A 486 39.19 -4.19 11.21
C THR A 486 39.52 -3.17 10.12
N ARG A 487 40.59 -2.39 10.31
CA ARG A 487 41.04 -1.40 9.33
C ARG A 487 41.54 -2.06 8.06
N MET A 488 42.35 -3.09 8.14
CA MET A 488 42.91 -3.80 6.98
C MET A 488 41.78 -4.51 6.18
N THR A 489 40.84 -5.14 6.86
CA THR A 489 39.70 -5.77 6.23
C THR A 489 38.82 -4.75 5.46
N SER A 490 38.65 -3.57 6.04
CA SER A 490 37.90 -2.48 5.38
C SER A 490 38.58 -2.02 4.10
N VAL A 491 39.92 -1.96 4.09
CA VAL A 491 40.72 -1.65 2.88
C VAL A 491 40.54 -2.73 1.81
N VAL A 492 40.62 -4.01 2.18
CA VAL A 492 40.41 -5.13 1.25
C VAL A 492 39.05 -5.03 0.59
N PHE A 493 37.98 -4.84 1.37
CA PHE A 493 36.63 -4.73 0.85
C PHE A 493 36.41 -3.46 0.02
N GLY A 494 36.98 -2.33 0.42
CA GLY A 494 36.91 -1.06 -0.31
C GLY A 494 37.55 -1.15 -1.71
N ASN A 495 38.52 -2.05 -1.89
CA ASN A 495 39.16 -2.31 -3.17
C ASN A 495 38.60 -3.55 -3.91
N GLY A 496 37.41 -4.02 -3.55
CA GLY A 496 36.72 -5.11 -4.24
C GLY A 496 37.28 -6.52 -3.95
N GLY A 497 38.13 -6.66 -2.93
CA GLY A 497 38.68 -7.94 -2.50
C GLY A 497 37.74 -8.73 -1.60
N THR A 498 38.01 -10.02 -1.47
CA THR A 498 37.34 -10.93 -0.54
C THR A 498 38.35 -11.33 0.55
N LEU A 499 37.99 -11.15 1.81
CA LEU A 499 38.74 -11.74 2.91
C LEU A 499 38.52 -13.24 2.90
N ASP A 500 39.57 -14.03 2.68
CA ASP A 500 39.53 -15.48 2.75
C ASP A 500 39.50 -15.93 4.20
N LYS A 501 40.56 -15.61 4.95
CA LYS A 501 40.66 -15.91 6.41
C LYS A 501 41.74 -15.08 7.09
N PHE A 502 41.66 -15.11 8.40
CA PHE A 502 42.79 -14.73 9.27
C PHE A 502 43.58 -15.97 9.63
N ILE A 503 44.93 -15.86 9.70
CA ILE A 503 45.84 -16.92 10.11
C ILE A 503 46.70 -16.34 11.24
N GLY A 504 46.17 -16.38 12.46
CA GLY A 504 46.74 -15.61 13.58
C GLY A 504 46.57 -14.11 13.36
N ASP A 505 47.72 -13.39 13.24
CA ASP A 505 47.79 -11.97 12.90
C ASP A 505 47.88 -11.71 11.40
N ALA A 506 48.03 -12.77 10.58
CA ALA A 506 48.09 -12.68 9.15
C ALA A 506 46.69 -12.59 8.49
N ILE A 507 46.63 -11.90 7.36
CA ILE A 507 45.43 -11.75 6.53
C ILE A 507 45.68 -12.43 5.18
N MET A 508 44.75 -13.28 4.79
CA MET A 508 44.68 -13.80 3.43
C MET A 508 43.47 -13.16 2.70
N ALA A 509 43.74 -12.46 1.61
CA ALA A 509 42.71 -11.83 0.79
C ALA A 509 42.89 -12.19 -0.70
N VAL A 510 41.73 -12.23 -1.40
CA VAL A 510 41.68 -12.71 -2.79
C VAL A 510 40.82 -11.81 -3.66
N TRP A 511 41.20 -11.55 -4.88
CA TRP A 511 40.44 -10.84 -5.91
C TRP A 511 40.19 -11.78 -7.09
N GLY A 512 38.95 -11.83 -7.59
CA GLY A 512 38.55 -12.66 -8.75
C GLY A 512 37.94 -14.01 -8.39
N ASN A 513 37.89 -14.39 -7.10
CA ASN A 513 37.32 -15.68 -6.62
C ASN A 513 35.79 -15.69 -6.53
N VAL A 514 35.18 -14.61 -6.01
CA VAL A 514 33.72 -14.47 -5.86
C VAL A 514 33.15 -13.60 -6.98
N ARG A 515 33.85 -12.52 -7.28
CA ARG A 515 33.52 -11.60 -8.36
C ARG A 515 34.81 -11.16 -9.03
N SER A 516 34.91 -11.28 -10.33
CA SER A 516 36.03 -10.80 -11.11
C SER A 516 35.64 -9.56 -11.93
N PHE A 517 36.55 -8.59 -11.99
CA PHE A 517 36.50 -7.43 -12.89
C PHE A 517 37.43 -7.59 -14.10
N GLY A 518 38.01 -8.79 -14.26
CA GLY A 518 39.03 -9.13 -15.22
C GLY A 518 40.40 -9.22 -14.56
N VAL A 519 41.24 -10.16 -15.05
CA VAL A 519 42.54 -10.53 -14.44
C VAL A 519 43.43 -9.33 -14.16
N ALA A 520 43.57 -8.42 -15.12
CA ALA A 520 44.37 -7.23 -14.95
C ALA A 520 43.78 -6.24 -13.92
N GLN A 521 42.45 -6.06 -13.94
CA GLN A 521 41.79 -5.15 -13.01
C GLN A 521 41.82 -5.70 -11.57
N ASP A 522 41.68 -7.01 -11.42
CA ASP A 522 41.76 -7.68 -10.12
C ASP A 522 43.20 -7.56 -9.53
N ALA A 523 44.21 -7.69 -10.35
CA ALA A 523 45.61 -7.46 -9.94
C ALA A 523 45.88 -5.99 -9.54
N LYS A 524 45.35 -5.02 -10.29
CA LYS A 524 45.43 -3.59 -9.96
C LYS A 524 44.70 -3.26 -8.66
N ASN A 525 43.51 -3.82 -8.45
CA ASN A 525 42.74 -3.63 -7.23
C ASN A 525 43.47 -4.24 -6.00
N CYS A 526 44.10 -5.41 -6.17
CA CYS A 526 44.95 -6.02 -5.14
C CYS A 526 46.14 -5.13 -4.78
N ALA A 527 46.83 -4.59 -5.81
CA ALA A 527 47.96 -3.67 -5.63
C ALA A 527 47.55 -2.36 -4.90
N ARG A 528 46.42 -1.76 -5.29
CA ARG A 528 45.87 -0.59 -4.62
C ARG A 528 45.51 -0.90 -3.17
N ALA A 529 44.95 -2.06 -2.89
CA ALA A 529 44.67 -2.51 -1.53
C ALA A 529 45.95 -2.61 -0.69
N ALA A 530 47.01 -3.21 -1.20
CA ALA A 530 48.28 -3.31 -0.47
C ALA A 530 48.88 -1.94 -0.14
N LEU A 531 48.89 -1.01 -1.11
CA LEU A 531 49.33 0.36 -0.86
C LEU A 531 48.46 1.11 0.12
N ALA A 532 47.13 0.89 0.08
CA ALA A 532 46.19 1.47 1.03
C ALA A 532 46.38 0.87 2.44
N MET A 533 46.65 -0.43 2.55
CA MET A 533 46.98 -1.08 3.84
C MET A 533 48.23 -0.47 4.46
N ARG A 534 49.26 -0.21 3.63
CA ARG A 534 50.51 0.49 4.05
C ARG A 534 50.18 1.88 4.64
N ARG A 535 49.35 2.66 3.96
CA ARG A 535 48.92 4.00 4.39
C ARG A 535 48.12 3.95 5.71
N GLU A 536 47.15 3.06 5.78
CA GLU A 536 46.32 2.89 7.00
C GLU A 536 47.16 2.45 8.20
N LEU A 537 48.14 1.56 8.02
CA LEU A 537 49.00 1.15 9.10
C LEU A 537 49.88 2.31 9.61
N ARG A 538 50.37 3.18 8.73
CA ARG A 538 51.07 4.40 9.13
C ARG A 538 50.21 5.30 10.02
N GLN A 539 48.97 5.54 9.62
CA GLN A 539 48.00 6.33 10.39
C GLN A 539 47.67 5.66 11.75
N LEU A 540 47.52 4.35 11.78
CA LEU A 540 47.32 3.60 13.03
C LEU A 540 48.55 3.72 13.94
N ASN A 541 49.76 3.63 13.39
CA ASN A 541 51.00 3.77 14.17
C ASN A 541 51.18 5.18 14.73
N GLU A 542 50.77 6.22 13.99
CA GLU A 542 50.76 7.60 14.53
C GLU A 542 49.78 7.70 15.70
N LYS A 543 48.55 7.23 15.56
CA LYS A 543 47.54 7.18 16.61
C LYS A 543 48.05 6.39 17.83
N TRP A 544 48.58 5.19 17.62
CA TRP A 544 49.06 4.34 18.70
C TRP A 544 50.25 4.94 19.45
N ARG A 545 51.11 5.68 18.75
CA ARG A 545 52.22 6.43 19.36
C ARG A 545 51.70 7.51 20.31
N ASP A 546 50.66 8.26 19.86
CA ASP A 546 50.02 9.28 20.70
C ASP A 546 49.33 8.69 21.91
N GLU A 547 48.82 7.45 21.79
CA GLU A 547 48.20 6.69 22.87
C GLU A 547 49.23 5.94 23.75
N GLY A 548 50.53 6.07 23.47
CA GLY A 548 51.59 5.36 24.20
C GLY A 548 51.68 3.86 23.91
N ARG A 549 51.08 3.42 22.82
CA ARG A 549 51.12 2.02 22.37
C ARG A 549 52.24 1.81 21.36
N MET A 550 52.72 0.57 21.28
CA MET A 550 53.80 0.20 20.36
C MET A 550 53.29 0.17 18.91
N GLY A 551 54.05 0.75 17.99
CA GLY A 551 53.76 0.64 16.55
C GLY A 551 54.05 -0.77 16.00
N LEU A 552 53.37 -1.14 14.95
CA LEU A 552 53.50 -2.44 14.27
C LEU A 552 54.07 -2.25 12.85
N GLY A 553 54.89 -3.21 12.43
CA GLY A 553 55.32 -3.34 11.03
C GLY A 553 54.46 -4.37 10.29
N MET A 554 54.45 -4.34 8.96
CA MET A 554 53.71 -5.28 8.13
C MET A 554 54.51 -5.70 6.91
N GLY A 555 54.50 -7.00 6.60
CA GLY A 555 54.95 -7.54 5.32
C GLY A 555 53.77 -7.96 4.46
N ILE A 556 53.82 -7.67 3.17
CA ILE A 556 52.78 -8.07 2.18
C ILE A 556 53.40 -8.82 1.01
N GLY A 557 52.84 -10.00 0.68
CA GLY A 557 53.18 -10.74 -0.54
C GLY A 557 51.98 -10.80 -1.49
N ILE A 558 52.17 -10.41 -2.74
CA ILE A 558 51.13 -10.43 -3.79
C ILE A 558 51.54 -11.37 -4.91
N ASN A 559 50.63 -12.23 -5.34
CA ASN A 559 50.83 -13.06 -6.51
C ASN A 559 49.56 -13.19 -7.35
N GLN A 560 49.71 -13.34 -8.64
CA GLN A 560 48.63 -13.60 -9.59
C GLN A 560 48.82 -14.98 -10.20
N GLY A 561 47.75 -15.78 -10.26
CA GLY A 561 47.80 -17.06 -10.98
C GLY A 561 46.53 -17.88 -10.81
N GLU A 562 46.50 -19.05 -11.44
CA GLU A 562 45.38 -19.98 -11.32
C GLU A 562 45.36 -20.65 -9.94
N VAL A 563 44.15 -20.77 -9.42
CA VAL A 563 43.85 -21.48 -8.19
C VAL A 563 42.56 -22.32 -8.33
N ILE A 564 42.33 -23.26 -7.42
CA ILE A 564 41.07 -23.95 -7.29
C ILE A 564 40.29 -23.24 -6.19
N VAL A 565 39.13 -22.72 -6.54
CA VAL A 565 38.16 -22.14 -5.62
C VAL A 565 37.15 -23.23 -5.22
N GLY A 566 36.89 -23.45 -3.95
CA GLY A 566 35.94 -24.45 -3.53
C GLY A 566 35.75 -24.49 -2.01
N ASN A 567 34.78 -25.29 -1.58
CA ASN A 567 34.61 -25.63 -0.18
C ASN A 567 35.58 -26.75 0.20
N ILE A 568 36.45 -26.51 1.15
CA ILE A 568 37.48 -27.43 1.60
C ILE A 568 37.26 -27.74 3.07
N GLY A 569 37.18 -29.01 3.41
CA GLY A 569 36.97 -29.42 4.80
C GLY A 569 36.31 -30.78 4.92
N SER A 570 35.72 -31.03 6.08
CA SER A 570 34.94 -32.21 6.40
C SER A 570 33.44 -31.99 6.18
N GLN A 571 32.63 -33.06 6.29
CA GLN A 571 31.17 -32.95 6.26
C GLN A 571 30.58 -32.05 7.37
N GLU A 572 31.29 -31.94 8.49
CA GLU A 572 30.86 -31.13 9.63
C GLU A 572 31.31 -29.66 9.56
N ARG A 573 32.43 -29.42 8.87
CA ARG A 573 33.01 -28.07 8.74
C ARG A 573 33.62 -27.90 7.35
N MET A 574 33.06 -26.99 6.58
CA MET A 574 33.52 -26.58 5.24
C MET A 574 33.91 -25.11 5.27
N ASP A 575 35.13 -24.81 4.84
CA ASP A 575 35.61 -23.43 4.69
C ASP A 575 35.71 -23.11 3.19
N PRO A 576 34.99 -22.13 2.67
CA PRO A 576 35.18 -21.62 1.33
C PRO A 576 36.54 -20.95 1.22
N THR A 577 37.40 -21.47 0.35
CA THR A 577 38.78 -20.97 0.22
C THR A 577 39.36 -21.24 -1.17
N VAL A 578 40.55 -20.70 -1.42
CA VAL A 578 41.33 -20.94 -2.63
C VAL A 578 42.60 -21.77 -2.30
N ILE A 579 42.89 -22.77 -3.13
CA ILE A 579 44.08 -23.58 -3.02
C ILE A 579 44.82 -23.61 -4.33
N GLY A 580 46.15 -23.67 -4.27
CA GLY A 580 47.01 -23.78 -5.43
C GLY A 580 48.43 -23.33 -5.14
N ASP A 581 49.30 -23.58 -6.08
CA ASP A 581 50.71 -23.19 -6.00
C ASP A 581 50.88 -21.65 -5.98
N SER A 582 49.94 -20.94 -6.65
CA SER A 582 49.91 -19.47 -6.65
C SER A 582 49.63 -18.89 -5.25
N VAL A 583 48.85 -19.57 -4.40
CA VAL A 583 48.57 -19.19 -3.02
C VAL A 583 49.86 -19.32 -2.16
N ASN A 584 50.53 -20.46 -2.32
CA ASN A 584 51.77 -20.71 -1.61
C ASN A 584 52.86 -19.71 -1.99
N LEU A 585 52.92 -19.31 -3.27
CA LEU A 585 53.92 -18.31 -3.72
C LEU A 585 53.60 -16.93 -3.06
N ALA A 586 52.37 -16.49 -3.00
CA ALA A 586 52.02 -15.23 -2.34
C ALA A 586 52.44 -15.21 -0.87
N SER A 587 52.15 -16.31 -0.12
CA SER A 587 52.54 -16.45 1.28
C SER A 587 54.06 -16.43 1.46
N ARG A 588 54.84 -17.05 0.51
CA ARG A 588 56.31 -17.04 0.56
C ARG A 588 56.88 -15.66 0.25
N LEU A 589 56.29 -14.95 -0.73
CA LEU A 589 56.69 -13.56 -1.02
C LEU A 589 56.48 -12.66 0.20
N GLU A 590 55.41 -12.85 0.97
CA GLU A 590 55.21 -12.13 2.24
C GLU A 590 56.39 -12.39 3.18
N GLY A 591 56.74 -13.63 3.46
CA GLY A 591 57.84 -13.96 4.35
C GLY A 591 59.21 -13.41 3.87
N LEU A 592 59.41 -13.24 2.57
CA LEU A 592 60.63 -12.67 2.01
C LEU A 592 60.77 -11.15 2.24
N THR A 593 59.70 -10.45 2.52
CA THR A 593 59.70 -9.00 2.82
C THR A 593 60.72 -8.67 3.91
N ARG A 594 60.81 -9.50 4.95
CA ARG A 594 61.73 -9.34 6.09
C ARG A 594 63.19 -9.52 5.69
N ILE A 595 63.47 -10.42 4.74
CA ILE A 595 64.84 -10.71 4.27
C ILE A 595 65.36 -9.56 3.42
N TYR A 596 64.50 -8.99 2.57
CA TYR A 596 64.92 -7.90 1.65
C TYR A 596 64.67 -6.51 2.22
N GLY A 597 64.16 -6.39 3.45
CA GLY A 597 63.87 -5.09 4.09
C GLY A 597 62.85 -4.24 3.32
N VAL A 598 61.91 -4.87 2.65
CA VAL A 598 60.82 -4.22 1.95
C VAL A 598 59.48 -4.63 2.56
N ASP A 599 58.49 -3.77 2.46
CA ASP A 599 57.16 -4.02 3.06
C ASP A 599 56.18 -4.75 2.12
N ILE A 600 56.36 -4.67 0.80
CA ILE A 600 55.53 -5.33 -0.19
C ILE A 600 56.37 -6.03 -1.27
N LEU A 601 56.08 -7.30 -1.52
CA LEU A 601 56.65 -8.07 -2.65
C LEU A 601 55.57 -8.58 -3.60
N LEU A 602 55.88 -8.48 -4.91
CA LEU A 602 55.02 -8.96 -5.97
C LEU A 602 55.74 -10.08 -6.75
N GLY A 603 54.98 -11.13 -7.11
CA GLY A 603 55.40 -12.11 -8.08
C GLY A 603 55.40 -11.55 -9.53
N PRO A 604 56.05 -12.22 -10.48
CA PRO A 604 56.28 -11.69 -11.84
C PRO A 604 54.97 -11.42 -12.59
N THR A 605 54.03 -12.32 -12.56
CA THR A 605 52.74 -12.13 -13.27
C THR A 605 51.94 -10.94 -12.70
N ALA A 606 51.94 -10.78 -11.37
CA ALA A 606 51.29 -9.64 -10.72
C ALA A 606 52.00 -8.34 -11.12
N ALA A 607 53.32 -8.31 -11.08
CA ALA A 607 54.14 -7.16 -11.45
C ALA A 607 53.88 -6.73 -12.90
N GLU A 608 53.78 -7.65 -13.84
CA GLU A 608 53.51 -7.35 -15.25
C GLU A 608 52.12 -6.68 -15.42
N LEU A 609 51.11 -7.18 -14.78
CA LEU A 609 49.74 -6.67 -14.89
C LEU A 609 49.49 -5.30 -14.24
N VAL A 610 50.41 -4.84 -13.39
CA VAL A 610 50.25 -3.54 -12.69
C VAL A 610 51.24 -2.48 -13.10
N ARG A 611 52.23 -2.79 -14.02
CA ARG A 611 53.28 -1.88 -14.45
C ARG A 611 52.79 -0.59 -15.13
N ASP A 612 51.62 -0.61 -15.70
CA ASP A 612 51.01 0.57 -16.35
C ASP A 612 50.52 1.61 -15.31
N GLU A 613 50.21 1.18 -14.10
CA GLU A 613 49.71 2.06 -13.01
C GLU A 613 50.76 2.36 -11.91
N PHE A 614 51.80 1.51 -11.79
CA PHE A 614 52.76 1.61 -10.69
C PHE A 614 54.22 1.59 -11.17
N HIS A 615 55.07 2.34 -10.50
CA HIS A 615 56.49 2.23 -10.57
C HIS A 615 56.96 1.06 -9.73
N LEU A 616 57.62 0.08 -10.33
CA LEU A 616 58.12 -1.11 -9.68
C LEU A 616 59.64 -1.13 -9.75
N ARG A 617 60.27 -1.78 -8.73
CA ARG A 617 61.68 -2.02 -8.62
C ARG A 617 61.93 -3.52 -8.49
N SER A 618 62.92 -4.05 -9.19
CA SER A 618 63.35 -5.44 -9.05
C SER A 618 64.04 -5.64 -7.69
N VAL A 619 63.68 -6.74 -7.03
CA VAL A 619 64.21 -7.06 -5.70
C VAL A 619 65.21 -8.20 -5.82
N ALA A 620 64.79 -9.37 -6.22
CA ALA A 620 65.66 -10.55 -6.29
C ALA A 620 65.07 -11.62 -7.23
N ARG A 621 65.91 -12.55 -7.63
CA ARG A 621 65.51 -13.78 -8.30
C ARG A 621 65.66 -14.93 -7.29
N VAL A 622 64.51 -15.50 -6.89
CA VAL A 622 64.46 -16.42 -5.75
C VAL A 622 63.90 -17.78 -6.16
N GLN A 623 64.53 -18.84 -5.70
CA GLN A 623 63.96 -20.17 -5.76
C GLN A 623 63.36 -20.49 -4.39
N VAL A 624 62.03 -20.40 -4.35
CA VAL A 624 61.28 -20.69 -3.11
C VAL A 624 61.14 -22.20 -2.92
N LYS A 625 61.21 -22.67 -1.67
CA LYS A 625 61.10 -24.08 -1.29
C LYS A 625 59.99 -24.82 -2.03
N GLY A 626 60.30 -25.92 -2.75
CA GLY A 626 59.30 -26.71 -3.50
C GLY A 626 58.98 -26.21 -4.91
N LYS A 627 59.65 -25.14 -5.41
CA LYS A 627 59.67 -24.79 -6.83
C LYS A 627 61.00 -25.14 -7.47
N THR A 628 60.94 -25.71 -8.67
CA THR A 628 62.15 -26.00 -9.47
C THR A 628 62.59 -24.80 -10.32
N LYS A 629 61.66 -23.89 -10.64
CA LYS A 629 61.96 -22.68 -11.41
C LYS A 629 62.06 -21.46 -10.52
N PRO A 630 63.06 -20.61 -10.69
CA PRO A 630 63.21 -19.36 -9.96
C PRO A 630 62.11 -18.37 -10.34
N VAL A 631 61.83 -17.45 -9.44
CA VAL A 631 60.77 -16.43 -9.59
C VAL A 631 61.37 -15.07 -9.31
N ASP A 632 61.17 -14.11 -10.22
CA ASP A 632 61.56 -12.72 -10.00
C ASP A 632 60.55 -12.03 -9.07
N ALA A 633 61.05 -11.33 -8.05
CA ALA A 633 60.28 -10.57 -7.09
C ALA A 633 60.50 -9.07 -7.29
N PHE A 634 59.40 -8.33 -7.16
CA PHE A 634 59.37 -6.87 -7.36
C PHE A 634 58.76 -6.19 -6.13
N THR A 635 59.08 -4.89 -5.93
CA THR A 635 58.49 -4.05 -4.91
C THR A 635 57.94 -2.76 -5.53
N PHE A 636 56.95 -2.12 -4.82
CA PHE A 636 56.40 -0.84 -5.24
C PHE A 636 57.29 0.33 -4.82
N ILE A 637 57.49 1.25 -5.75
CA ILE A 637 58.05 2.57 -5.47
C ILE A 637 56.95 3.58 -5.23
N GLY A 638 55.93 3.59 -6.07
CA GLY A 638 54.73 4.46 -5.94
C GLY A 638 53.77 4.28 -7.13
N ALA A 639 52.61 4.89 -7.04
CA ALA A 639 51.68 4.93 -8.15
C ALA A 639 52.13 5.99 -9.18
N ARG A 640 51.89 5.72 -10.50
CA ARG A 640 52.30 6.66 -11.58
C ARG A 640 51.52 7.98 -11.55
N ASN A 641 50.38 8.04 -10.86
CA ASN A 641 49.58 9.24 -10.65
C ASN A 641 49.91 9.97 -9.35
N GLU A 642 50.83 9.45 -8.51
CA GLU A 642 51.39 10.11 -7.36
C GLU A 642 52.66 10.87 -7.74
N ASP A 643 52.96 11.93 -6.99
CA ASP A 643 54.20 12.70 -7.20
C ASP A 643 55.37 11.91 -6.60
N VAL A 644 55.91 10.99 -7.44
CA VAL A 644 57.11 10.22 -7.08
C VAL A 644 58.31 11.06 -7.44
N ASP A 645 59.28 11.18 -6.53
CA ASP A 645 60.50 11.91 -6.76
C ASP A 645 61.16 11.50 -8.07
N SER A 646 61.19 12.43 -9.02
CA SER A 646 61.77 12.22 -10.34
C SER A 646 63.26 11.90 -10.29
N GLN A 647 63.96 12.32 -9.27
CA GLN A 647 65.36 12.01 -9.03
C GLN A 647 65.52 10.54 -8.59
N LEU A 648 64.64 10.06 -7.72
CA LEU A 648 64.60 8.65 -7.32
C LEU A 648 64.37 7.74 -8.54
N LEU A 649 63.41 8.09 -9.42
CA LEU A 649 63.17 7.29 -10.62
C LEU A 649 64.38 7.17 -11.52
N LYS A 650 65.18 8.24 -11.72
CA LYS A 650 66.43 8.22 -12.48
C LYS A 650 67.50 7.38 -11.79
N TRP A 651 67.61 7.45 -10.48
CA TRP A 651 68.57 6.64 -9.74
C TRP A 651 68.20 5.16 -9.67
N LEU A 652 66.92 4.85 -9.75
CA LEU A 652 66.46 3.45 -9.91
C LEU A 652 66.93 2.80 -11.21
N GLU A 653 67.12 3.55 -12.31
CA GLU A 653 67.74 3.05 -13.53
C GLU A 653 69.17 2.58 -13.27
N VAL A 654 69.94 3.35 -12.44
CA VAL A 654 71.34 2.97 -12.02
C VAL A 654 71.29 1.71 -11.13
N TYR A 655 70.28 1.59 -10.25
CA TYR A 655 70.11 0.40 -9.42
C TYR A 655 69.77 -0.84 -10.31
N GLU A 656 68.83 -0.73 -11.24
CA GLU A 656 68.45 -1.83 -12.14
C GLU A 656 69.61 -2.26 -13.01
N GLU A 657 70.41 -1.31 -13.55
CA GLU A 657 71.67 -1.61 -14.25
C GLU A 657 72.65 -2.35 -13.34
N GLY A 658 72.81 -1.90 -12.09
CA GLY A 658 73.66 -2.58 -11.09
C GLY A 658 73.20 -4.02 -10.83
N LEU A 659 71.91 -4.25 -10.73
CA LEU A 659 71.32 -5.58 -10.52
C LEU A 659 71.52 -6.48 -11.78
N GLU A 660 71.43 -5.91 -13.00
CA GLU A 660 71.69 -6.63 -14.25
C GLU A 660 73.13 -7.04 -14.31
N LYS A 661 74.09 -6.13 -13.99
CA LYS A 661 75.55 -6.44 -13.92
C LYS A 661 75.85 -7.53 -12.89
N PHE A 662 75.23 -7.44 -11.70
CA PHE A 662 75.33 -8.45 -10.66
C PHE A 662 74.88 -9.82 -11.15
N ARG A 663 73.71 -9.89 -11.78
CA ARG A 663 73.17 -11.12 -12.41
C ARG A 663 74.07 -11.66 -13.51
N GLY A 664 74.69 -10.76 -14.25
CA GLY A 664 75.65 -11.07 -15.33
C GLY A 664 77.06 -11.41 -14.84
N ARG A 665 77.28 -11.52 -13.55
CA ARG A 665 78.55 -11.84 -12.84
C ARG A 665 79.65 -10.74 -13.03
N ASP A 666 79.24 -9.52 -13.43
CA ASP A 666 80.14 -8.37 -13.48
C ASP A 666 80.10 -7.64 -12.11
N PHE A 667 80.63 -8.31 -11.10
CA PHE A 667 80.53 -7.84 -9.70
C PHE A 667 81.27 -6.54 -9.45
N THR A 668 82.32 -6.26 -10.26
CA THR A 668 83.07 -5.01 -10.18
C THR A 668 82.21 -3.82 -10.62
N GLN A 669 81.52 -3.93 -11.79
CA GLN A 669 80.65 -2.87 -12.25
C GLN A 669 79.39 -2.77 -11.32
N ALA A 670 78.83 -3.88 -10.89
CA ALA A 670 77.73 -3.89 -9.96
C ALA A 670 78.04 -3.13 -8.67
N LYS A 671 79.20 -3.37 -8.09
CA LYS A 671 79.73 -2.65 -6.93
C LYS A 671 79.75 -1.14 -7.14
N ILE A 672 80.28 -0.69 -8.24
CA ILE A 672 80.39 0.74 -8.62
C ILE A 672 79.02 1.37 -8.69
N LEU A 673 78.08 0.71 -9.37
CA LEU A 673 76.71 1.22 -9.58
C LEU A 673 75.91 1.26 -8.26
N PHE A 674 75.98 0.24 -7.44
CA PHE A 674 75.37 0.26 -6.11
C PHE A 674 75.97 1.28 -5.15
N SER A 675 77.32 1.43 -5.17
CA SER A 675 77.96 2.48 -4.37
C SER A 675 77.50 3.86 -4.78
N ARG A 676 77.43 4.12 -6.11
CA ARG A 676 76.93 5.40 -6.65
C ARG A 676 75.49 5.66 -6.32
N PHE A 677 74.60 4.64 -6.32
CA PHE A 677 73.23 4.76 -5.88
C PHE A 677 73.16 5.13 -4.41
N LEU A 678 73.97 4.49 -3.56
CA LEU A 678 73.98 4.70 -2.14
C LEU A 678 74.58 6.07 -1.71
N GLU A 679 75.31 6.78 -2.56
CA GLU A 679 75.73 8.17 -2.33
C GLU A 679 74.51 9.10 -2.19
N PHE A 680 73.38 8.79 -2.85
CA PHE A 680 72.18 9.59 -2.83
C PHE A 680 71.11 8.98 -1.90
N TYR A 681 71.08 7.64 -1.77
CA TYR A 681 70.12 6.90 -0.94
C TYR A 681 70.87 5.96 0.03
N PRO A 682 71.61 6.50 1.01
CA PRO A 682 72.48 5.72 1.87
C PRO A 682 71.75 4.68 2.73
N ASP A 683 70.46 4.91 3.06
CA ASP A 683 69.64 4.04 3.89
C ASP A 683 68.90 2.95 3.11
N ASP A 684 69.16 2.81 1.79
CA ASP A 684 68.50 1.79 0.97
C ASP A 684 69.08 0.39 1.24
N LEU A 685 68.35 -0.41 1.99
CA LEU A 685 68.77 -1.74 2.45
C LEU A 685 69.04 -2.71 1.30
N LEU A 686 68.24 -2.64 0.20
CA LEU A 686 68.46 -3.50 -0.95
C LEU A 686 69.78 -3.18 -1.69
N ALA A 687 70.08 -1.90 -1.90
CA ALA A 687 71.31 -1.48 -2.54
C ALA A 687 72.50 -1.78 -1.64
N GLN A 688 72.43 -1.58 -0.31
CA GLN A 688 73.43 -1.99 0.66
C GLN A 688 73.70 -3.49 0.63
N MET A 689 72.63 -4.32 0.56
CA MET A 689 72.73 -5.76 0.46
C MET A 689 73.44 -6.19 -0.80
N TYR A 690 73.07 -5.65 -1.96
CA TYR A 690 73.71 -5.98 -3.21
C TYR A 690 75.15 -5.44 -3.33
N LEU A 691 75.42 -4.28 -2.75
CA LEU A 691 76.80 -3.79 -2.61
C LEU A 691 77.68 -4.76 -1.83
N ALA A 692 77.22 -5.19 -0.63
CA ALA A 692 77.93 -6.16 0.21
C ALA A 692 78.18 -7.48 -0.52
N ARG A 693 77.15 -8.01 -1.17
CA ARG A 693 77.25 -9.24 -1.98
C ARG A 693 78.20 -9.09 -3.17
N SER A 694 78.19 -7.93 -3.82
CA SER A 694 79.10 -7.64 -4.93
C SER A 694 80.55 -7.61 -4.45
N LEU A 695 80.82 -7.04 -3.31
CA LEU A 695 82.13 -7.06 -2.66
C LEU A 695 82.61 -8.47 -2.27
N ASP A 696 81.70 -9.28 -1.73
CA ASP A 696 82.01 -10.67 -1.35
C ASP A 696 82.26 -11.55 -2.61
N TYR A 697 81.42 -11.43 -3.62
CA TYR A 697 81.59 -12.21 -4.89
C TYR A 697 82.72 -11.71 -5.79
N GLU A 698 83.13 -10.47 -5.62
CA GLU A 698 84.39 -9.98 -6.29
C GLU A 698 85.62 -10.65 -5.63
N ARG A 699 85.53 -10.93 -4.29
CA ARG A 699 86.67 -11.60 -3.55
C ARG A 699 86.65 -13.11 -3.72
N GLN A 700 85.39 -13.67 -3.63
CA GLN A 700 85.16 -15.10 -3.77
C GLN A 700 84.04 -15.35 -4.76
N PRO A 701 84.40 -15.44 -6.07
CA PRO A 701 83.40 -15.66 -7.10
C PRO A 701 82.54 -16.94 -6.82
N PRO A 702 81.27 -16.91 -7.05
CA PRO A 702 80.39 -18.06 -6.89
C PRO A 702 80.75 -19.10 -7.98
N ASP A 703 80.31 -20.37 -7.79
CA ASP A 703 80.46 -21.46 -8.73
C ASP A 703 79.99 -21.08 -10.13
N GLU A 704 80.63 -21.72 -11.20
CA GLU A 704 80.25 -21.46 -12.58
C GLU A 704 78.77 -21.74 -12.85
N ALA A 705 78.13 -22.67 -12.13
CA ALA A 705 76.75 -22.97 -12.28
C ALA A 705 75.82 -21.94 -11.56
N TRP A 706 76.36 -20.90 -10.87
CA TRP A 706 75.55 -19.89 -10.21
C TRP A 706 74.83 -19.00 -11.24
N ASP A 707 73.49 -18.97 -11.11
CA ASP A 707 72.57 -18.32 -12.04
C ASP A 707 71.85 -17.09 -11.43
N ALA A 708 72.45 -16.48 -10.41
CA ALA A 708 71.92 -15.37 -9.62
C ALA A 708 70.59 -15.70 -8.90
N VAL A 709 70.33 -16.98 -8.70
CA VAL A 709 69.14 -17.46 -7.97
C VAL A 709 69.46 -17.66 -6.50
N GLU A 710 68.70 -17.05 -5.61
CA GLU A 710 68.82 -17.27 -4.20
C GLU A 710 67.96 -18.47 -3.78
N VAL A 711 68.57 -19.56 -3.38
CA VAL A 711 67.92 -20.77 -2.88
C VAL A 711 67.63 -20.58 -1.40
N LEU A 712 66.34 -20.42 -1.07
CA LEU A 712 65.91 -20.21 0.29
C LEU A 712 65.56 -21.55 0.96
N THR A 713 66.44 -22.01 1.88
CA THR A 713 66.30 -23.32 2.55
C THR A 713 65.56 -23.22 3.89
N LYS A 714 65.48 -22.02 4.53
CA LYS A 714 64.77 -21.77 5.80
C LYS A 714 63.45 -21.13 5.56
N LYS A 715 62.46 -21.47 6.48
CA LYS A 715 61.13 -20.76 6.57
C LYS A 715 61.35 -19.40 7.15
#